data_20585e745504ab81a545f67e409a195b
#
_entry.id   20585e745504ab81a545f67e409a195b
#
_cell.length_a   1.000
_cell.length_b   1.000
_cell.length_c   1.000
_cell.angle_alpha   90.00
_cell.angle_beta   90.00
_cell.angle_gamma   90.00
#
_symmetry.space_group_name_H-M   'P 1'
#
loop_
_entity.id
_entity.type
_entity.pdbx_description
1 polymer ?
#
loop_
_entity_poly.entity_id
_entity_poly.type
_entity_poly.pdbx_seq_one_letter_code
_entity_poly.pdbx_strand_id
1 'polypeptide(L)'
;MSLARTALKVAAATVFADFGDKRELEGSFPADPLRLDKLPVPGQPAQPVVSSRGLPSPADLEDGRAAAPAATEMWLDFTADLGDGFDATYTVASLLAQDTLTVDGHELPRGRVLVLGGDEVYPVASPAAYENRMAGPYRTAFPPELRGPLRTPRRAEAAHTGPHNPPPVMLALPGNHDWYDGLTSFIRVFTRQRSIGSWRTIQTRSYFAVRLTGTPPGPGRNGTPGWWLLGLDSQLGQYIDEPQLDYFYRNVTLQLQPGDAIILCVAAPFWVDATQPGWGEFRQVNFFEQDYLRRRFNPETGLFDATGASVRLWLTGDLHHYSRYEDSPSQNQHQTADPGRTQMITCGLGGAYLSDTHGLPEHLTLPAASAAPGESSSLRHSQQGGTPQTGTGRIFTRTPTTFPGQGNSRLLGPQLANPFSQFWLPIRNPGFGISLGIMHVVAALALWTVFSAFRGEAFVDSLRSLSRGDTPVLVIVLLLAGPLLLAIASLLARSMGVAQAGIVVFARGSLYQLSALAVSTAVVILVPWPENWPDVVILLLVLALVHLGGWALGSEAFALYVLATPSGEVASWKMSGQAIEDHKGFLRIHLSPDANLTVYPLMVDTVCRDWQLATNDDGARLVPLTGLPAVRLLEEPITIARKGNTP
;
A
#
# COMPACT_ATOMS: atom_id res chain seq x y z
N MET A 1 -14.59 20.95 -1.23
CA MET A 1 -13.45 21.44 -0.43
C MET A 1 -12.41 20.35 -0.08
N SER A 2 -12.78 19.09 0.08
CA SER A 2 -11.83 18.03 0.42
C SER A 2 -10.79 17.74 -0.66
N LEU A 3 -11.19 17.61 -1.92
CA LEU A 3 -10.32 17.22 -3.04
C LEU A 3 -9.22 18.25 -3.33
N ALA A 4 -9.57 19.55 -3.37
CA ALA A 4 -8.58 20.62 -3.55
C ALA A 4 -7.59 20.69 -2.37
N ARG A 5 -8.06 20.46 -1.14
CA ARG A 5 -7.21 20.41 0.04
C ARG A 5 -6.29 19.19 0.03
N THR A 6 -6.78 18.05 -0.45
CA THR A 6 -5.98 16.83 -0.62
C THR A 6 -4.91 17.04 -1.68
N ALA A 7 -5.28 17.54 -2.87
CA ALA A 7 -4.32 17.84 -3.94
C ALA A 7 -3.23 18.83 -3.49
N LEU A 8 -3.61 19.87 -2.74
CA LEU A 8 -2.64 20.83 -2.19
C LEU A 8 -1.69 20.17 -1.18
N LYS A 9 -2.19 19.27 -0.33
CA LYS A 9 -1.35 18.55 0.64
C LYS A 9 -0.38 17.59 -0.05
N VAL A 10 -0.87 16.84 -1.05
CA VAL A 10 -0.02 15.94 -1.84
C VAL A 10 1.07 16.74 -2.55
N ALA A 11 0.70 17.82 -3.25
CA ALA A 11 1.67 18.69 -3.91
C ALA A 11 2.69 19.30 -2.92
N ALA A 12 2.22 19.76 -1.77
CA ALA A 12 3.13 20.28 -0.73
C ALA A 12 4.05 19.18 -0.19
N ALA A 13 3.53 17.97 0.06
CA ALA A 13 4.34 16.84 0.51
C ALA A 13 5.41 16.48 -0.53
N THR A 14 5.05 16.40 -1.81
CA THR A 14 6.00 16.09 -2.89
C THR A 14 7.10 17.14 -3.06
N VAL A 15 6.79 18.43 -2.85
CA VAL A 15 7.76 19.52 -3.01
C VAL A 15 8.65 19.73 -1.78
N PHE A 16 8.11 19.51 -0.59
CA PHE A 16 8.80 19.83 0.68
C PHE A 16 9.24 18.59 1.47
N ALA A 17 9.03 17.40 0.96
CA ALA A 17 9.38 16.16 1.64
C ALA A 17 10.86 16.09 2.02
N ASP A 18 11.74 16.46 1.09
CA ASP A 18 13.19 16.44 1.29
C ASP A 18 13.68 17.41 2.38
N PHE A 19 12.91 18.46 2.68
CA PHE A 19 13.28 19.45 3.71
C PHE A 19 12.80 19.09 5.12
N GLY A 20 12.00 18.07 5.28
CA GLY A 20 11.38 17.71 6.55
C GLY A 20 11.42 16.22 6.86
N ASP A 21 12.39 15.49 6.31
CA ASP A 21 12.54 14.06 6.53
C ASP A 21 12.82 13.77 8.02
N LYS A 22 11.83 13.17 8.68
CA LYS A 22 11.91 12.86 10.11
C LYS A 22 12.71 11.62 10.42
N ARG A 23 13.08 10.82 9.43
CA ARG A 23 13.94 9.66 9.61
C ARG A 23 15.33 10.07 10.09
N GLU A 24 15.80 11.22 9.67
CA GLU A 24 17.05 11.80 10.19
C GLU A 24 17.01 11.99 11.72
N LEU A 25 15.88 12.41 12.27
CA LEU A 25 15.70 12.53 13.71
C LEU A 25 15.61 11.18 14.41
N GLU A 26 14.96 10.19 13.78
CA GLU A 26 14.91 8.83 14.30
C GLU A 26 16.30 8.20 14.34
N GLY A 27 17.17 8.51 13.37
CA GLY A 27 18.56 8.05 13.29
C GLY A 27 19.43 8.52 14.46
N SER A 28 19.12 9.65 15.09
CA SER A 28 19.90 10.18 16.21
C SER A 28 19.73 9.40 17.53
N PHE A 29 18.76 8.49 17.63
CA PHE A 29 18.56 7.65 18.81
C PHE A 29 19.13 6.24 18.57
N PRO A 30 19.90 5.67 19.53
CA PRO A 30 20.34 4.29 19.42
C PRO A 30 19.14 3.35 19.39
N ALA A 31 19.16 2.36 18.50
CA ALA A 31 18.14 1.34 18.42
C ALA A 31 18.77 -0.03 18.18
N ASP A 32 18.41 -0.97 19.03
CA ASP A 32 18.72 -2.40 18.86
C ASP A 32 17.65 -3.05 17.97
N PRO A 33 17.95 -4.23 17.38
CA PRO A 33 16.94 -5.03 16.73
C PRO A 33 15.80 -5.34 17.70
N LEU A 34 14.58 -5.39 17.21
CA LEU A 34 13.43 -5.75 18.03
C LEU A 34 13.53 -7.22 18.46
N ARG A 35 13.34 -7.48 19.73
CA ARG A 35 13.50 -8.81 20.33
C ARG A 35 12.15 -9.38 20.73
N LEU A 36 11.70 -10.39 19.99
CA LEU A 36 10.50 -11.14 20.31
C LEU A 36 10.74 -12.22 21.39
N ASP A 37 11.99 -12.64 21.57
CA ASP A 37 12.40 -13.59 22.62
C ASP A 37 12.18 -13.06 24.05
N LYS A 38 12.17 -11.75 24.20
CA LYS A 38 11.81 -11.08 25.47
C LYS A 38 10.30 -11.01 25.72
N LEU A 39 9.48 -11.35 24.74
CA LEU A 39 8.04 -11.45 24.89
C LEU A 39 7.71 -12.86 25.40
N PRO A 40 6.90 -13.03 26.48
CA PRO A 40 6.55 -14.35 26.99
C PRO A 40 5.93 -15.22 25.89
N VAL A 41 6.31 -16.48 25.79
CA VAL A 41 5.77 -17.44 24.82
C VAL A 41 4.50 -18.06 25.38
N PRO A 42 3.37 -18.14 24.63
CA PRO A 42 2.18 -18.84 25.09
C PRO A 42 2.52 -20.28 25.53
N GLY A 43 2.08 -20.67 26.74
CA GLY A 43 2.27 -22.01 27.27
C GLY A 43 3.63 -22.30 27.92
N GLN A 44 4.60 -21.39 27.93
CA GLN A 44 5.82 -21.53 28.73
C GLN A 44 5.69 -20.72 30.02
N PRO A 45 6.12 -21.28 31.18
CA PRO A 45 6.17 -20.50 32.42
C PRO A 45 7.11 -19.31 32.23
N ALA A 46 6.68 -18.13 32.68
CA ALA A 46 7.47 -16.93 32.62
C ALA A 46 8.82 -17.17 33.31
N GLN A 47 9.92 -17.07 32.56
CA GLN A 47 11.24 -17.09 33.20
C GLN A 47 11.34 -15.85 34.10
N PRO A 48 11.83 -16.00 35.34
CA PRO A 48 11.97 -14.87 36.22
C PRO A 48 12.90 -13.84 35.58
N VAL A 49 12.42 -12.59 35.47
CA VAL A 49 13.26 -11.46 35.08
C VAL A 49 14.35 -11.33 36.14
N VAL A 50 15.52 -11.83 35.83
CA VAL A 50 16.70 -11.63 36.68
C VAL A 50 17.01 -10.13 36.61
N SER A 51 16.69 -9.44 37.67
CA SER A 51 17.09 -8.07 37.91
C SER A 51 18.61 -7.98 37.72
N SER A 52 19.09 -7.00 36.97
CA SER A 52 20.50 -6.77 36.64
C SER A 52 21.38 -6.35 37.84
N ARG A 53 21.08 -6.86 39.03
CA ARG A 53 21.87 -6.72 40.26
C ARG A 53 22.16 -8.09 40.88
N GLY A 54 23.01 -8.82 40.20
CA GLY A 54 23.55 -10.06 40.72
C GLY A 54 24.30 -10.79 39.63
N LEU A 55 25.63 -10.78 39.70
CA LEU A 55 26.47 -11.68 38.92
C LEU A 55 26.08 -13.13 39.29
N PRO A 56 25.92 -14.05 38.31
CA PRO A 56 25.64 -15.44 38.58
C PRO A 56 26.80 -16.03 39.40
N SER A 57 26.46 -16.84 40.38
CA SER A 57 27.43 -17.61 41.19
C SER A 57 28.20 -18.58 40.28
N PRO A 58 29.49 -18.86 40.54
CA PRO A 58 30.24 -19.84 39.77
C PRO A 58 29.63 -21.26 39.79
N ALA A 59 28.75 -21.59 40.73
CA ALA A 59 28.03 -22.85 40.80
C ALA A 59 26.93 -23.02 39.76
N ASP A 60 26.44 -21.92 39.16
CA ASP A 60 25.38 -21.95 38.11
C ASP A 60 25.95 -22.22 36.71
N LEU A 61 27.27 -22.38 36.57
CA LEU A 61 27.98 -22.57 35.32
C LEU A 61 28.37 -24.03 35.02
N GLU A 62 28.15 -24.95 35.97
CA GLU A 62 28.59 -26.36 35.80
C GLU A 62 27.52 -27.32 35.26
N ASP A 63 26.24 -26.97 35.24
CA ASP A 63 25.20 -27.82 34.60
C ASP A 63 25.05 -27.52 33.09
N GLY A 64 26.09 -27.88 32.35
CA GLY A 64 26.20 -27.73 30.88
C GLY A 64 25.28 -28.61 30.03
N ARG A 65 24.04 -28.81 30.46
CA ARG A 65 22.96 -29.43 29.66
C ARG A 65 21.72 -28.55 29.58
N ALA A 66 21.88 -27.30 29.17
CA ALA A 66 20.72 -26.60 28.58
C ALA A 66 20.48 -27.24 27.22
N ALA A 67 19.45 -28.06 27.11
CA ALA A 67 18.93 -28.50 25.82
C ALA A 67 18.74 -27.27 24.97
N ALA A 68 19.22 -27.30 23.71
CA ALA A 68 18.96 -26.22 22.75
C ALA A 68 17.46 -25.91 22.81
N PRO A 69 17.06 -24.62 22.93
CA PRO A 69 15.64 -24.30 22.98
C PRO A 69 15.00 -24.91 21.76
N ALA A 70 13.98 -25.75 21.98
CA ALA A 70 13.19 -26.34 20.89
C ALA A 70 12.80 -25.21 19.94
N ALA A 71 13.00 -25.43 18.64
CA ALA A 71 12.63 -24.45 17.64
C ALA A 71 11.18 -24.02 17.89
N THR A 72 10.97 -22.75 18.15
CA THR A 72 9.69 -22.25 18.66
C THR A 72 8.77 -22.05 17.47
N GLU A 73 7.68 -22.79 17.43
CA GLU A 73 6.59 -22.56 16.48
C GLU A 73 6.08 -21.12 16.62
N MET A 74 5.88 -20.43 15.47
CA MET A 74 5.44 -19.04 15.48
C MET A 74 4.46 -18.78 14.32
N TRP A 75 3.43 -18.00 14.63
CA TRP A 75 2.46 -17.50 13.66
C TRP A 75 2.61 -16.00 13.48
N LEU A 76 2.54 -15.54 12.24
CA LEU A 76 2.56 -14.13 11.85
C LEU A 76 1.37 -13.85 10.93
N ASP A 77 0.87 -12.62 10.96
CA ASP A 77 -0.10 -12.12 10.01
C ASP A 77 0.52 -10.95 9.23
N PHE A 78 0.17 -10.83 7.94
CA PHE A 78 0.56 -9.71 7.09
C PHE A 78 -0.65 -9.19 6.33
N THR A 79 -0.83 -7.86 6.32
CA THR A 79 -1.79 -7.16 5.48
C THR A 79 -1.27 -5.75 5.18
N ALA A 80 -1.76 -5.12 4.12
CA ALA A 80 -1.39 -3.76 3.72
C ALA A 80 -2.60 -3.05 3.11
N ASP A 81 -2.49 -1.75 2.88
CA ASP A 81 -3.51 -0.92 2.24
C ASP A 81 -4.82 -0.92 3.01
N LEU A 82 -4.80 -0.28 4.15
CA LEU A 82 -5.90 -0.20 5.11
C LEU A 82 -6.69 1.12 4.92
N GLY A 83 -7.63 1.41 5.80
CA GLY A 83 -8.11 2.74 6.13
C GLY A 83 -8.68 3.60 4.99
N ASP A 84 -9.23 2.99 3.93
CA ASP A 84 -10.02 3.69 2.92
C ASP A 84 -11.52 3.58 3.24
N GLY A 85 -12.05 2.36 3.31
CA GLY A 85 -13.42 2.04 3.73
C GLY A 85 -13.47 1.48 5.15
N PHE A 86 -14.49 1.89 5.94
CA PHE A 86 -14.67 1.37 7.30
C PHE A 86 -15.00 -0.13 7.29
N ASP A 87 -15.99 -0.55 6.50
CA ASP A 87 -16.48 -1.93 6.48
C ASP A 87 -15.40 -2.92 6.04
N ALA A 88 -14.61 -2.55 5.04
CA ALA A 88 -13.50 -3.35 4.54
C ALA A 88 -12.39 -3.50 5.60
N THR A 89 -11.91 -2.38 6.14
CA THR A 89 -10.86 -2.36 7.16
C THR A 89 -11.29 -3.08 8.43
N TYR A 90 -12.54 -2.84 8.88
CA TYR A 90 -13.06 -3.45 10.11
C TYR A 90 -13.34 -4.95 9.96
N THR A 91 -13.75 -5.40 8.76
CA THR A 91 -13.89 -6.83 8.45
C THR A 91 -12.56 -7.55 8.58
N VAL A 92 -11.50 -7.02 7.93
CA VAL A 92 -10.15 -7.62 8.00
C VAL A 92 -9.60 -7.59 9.43
N ALA A 93 -9.73 -6.46 10.13
CA ALA A 93 -9.30 -6.33 11.53
C ALA A 93 -10.03 -7.35 12.43
N SER A 94 -11.34 -7.56 12.20
CA SER A 94 -12.14 -8.53 12.98
C SER A 94 -11.74 -9.98 12.70
N LEU A 95 -11.34 -10.32 11.47
CA LEU A 95 -10.82 -11.64 11.12
C LEU A 95 -9.43 -11.88 11.72
N LEU A 96 -8.54 -10.87 11.64
CA LEU A 96 -7.21 -10.91 12.26
C LEU A 96 -7.28 -11.05 13.80
N ALA A 97 -8.35 -10.54 14.41
CA ALA A 97 -8.57 -10.60 15.86
C ALA A 97 -9.08 -11.96 16.34
N GLN A 98 -9.55 -12.86 15.46
CA GLN A 98 -10.00 -14.20 15.87
C GLN A 98 -8.84 -15.01 16.43
N ASP A 99 -9.06 -15.73 17.54
CA ASP A 99 -8.03 -16.58 18.16
C ASP A 99 -7.54 -17.67 17.22
N THR A 100 -8.44 -18.27 16.46
CA THR A 100 -8.17 -19.29 15.45
C THR A 100 -9.17 -19.16 14.31
N LEU A 101 -8.71 -19.33 13.09
CA LEU A 101 -9.55 -19.48 11.91
C LEU A 101 -9.47 -20.91 11.42
N THR A 102 -10.63 -21.53 11.21
CA THR A 102 -10.70 -22.85 10.58
C THR A 102 -11.07 -22.66 9.11
N VAL A 103 -10.15 -22.95 8.22
CA VAL A 103 -10.29 -22.70 6.79
C VAL A 103 -9.82 -23.92 6.01
N ASP A 104 -10.69 -24.50 5.19
CA ASP A 104 -10.41 -25.65 4.31
C ASP A 104 -9.73 -26.80 5.07
N GLY A 105 -10.15 -27.06 6.32
CA GLY A 105 -9.62 -28.12 7.19
C GLY A 105 -8.33 -27.77 7.93
N HIS A 106 -7.81 -26.56 7.77
CA HIS A 106 -6.66 -26.06 8.51
C HIS A 106 -7.11 -25.26 9.75
N GLU A 107 -6.52 -25.56 10.90
CA GLU A 107 -6.61 -24.77 12.11
C GLU A 107 -5.49 -23.73 12.08
N LEU A 108 -5.86 -22.45 11.96
CA LEU A 108 -4.91 -21.34 11.77
C LEU A 108 -4.97 -20.39 12.98
N PRO A 109 -4.13 -20.56 13.98
CA PRO A 109 -4.04 -19.67 15.13
C PRO A 109 -3.68 -18.24 14.72
N ARG A 110 -4.17 -17.25 15.48
CA ARG A 110 -3.85 -15.82 15.29
C ARG A 110 -2.34 -15.60 15.34
N GLY A 111 -1.86 -14.74 14.42
CA GLY A 111 -0.48 -14.31 14.42
C GLY A 111 -0.07 -13.63 15.73
N ARG A 112 1.06 -14.05 16.28
CA ARG A 112 1.71 -13.37 17.40
C ARG A 112 2.29 -12.02 16.98
N VAL A 113 2.65 -11.88 15.72
CA VAL A 113 3.10 -10.66 15.10
C VAL A 113 2.17 -10.34 13.94
N LEU A 114 1.59 -9.15 13.94
CA LEU A 114 0.87 -8.58 12.81
C LEU A 114 1.79 -7.54 12.17
N VAL A 115 2.04 -7.69 10.87
CA VAL A 115 2.78 -6.73 10.05
C VAL A 115 1.78 -5.97 9.17
N LEU A 116 1.78 -4.66 9.30
CA LEU A 116 1.09 -3.75 8.40
C LEU A 116 2.10 -3.28 7.35
N GLY A 117 1.82 -3.54 6.09
CA GLY A 117 2.77 -3.44 4.99
C GLY A 117 2.79 -2.10 4.26
N GLY A 118 2.19 -1.06 4.83
CA GLY A 118 2.12 0.29 4.27
C GLY A 118 0.70 0.72 3.94
N ASP A 119 0.53 2.03 3.77
CA ASP A 119 -0.72 2.71 3.48
C ASP A 119 -1.83 2.37 4.48
N GLU A 120 -1.58 2.75 5.74
CA GLU A 120 -2.53 2.50 6.83
C GLU A 120 -3.77 3.38 6.75
N VAL A 121 -3.74 4.50 6.01
CA VAL A 121 -4.87 5.43 5.88
C VAL A 121 -4.90 6.14 4.54
N TYR A 122 -6.06 6.26 3.94
CA TYR A 122 -6.34 6.95 2.68
C TYR A 122 -7.23 8.17 2.89
N PRO A 123 -7.26 9.19 1.99
CA PRO A 123 -6.27 9.43 0.94
C PRO A 123 -5.03 10.19 1.43
N VAL A 124 -5.04 10.71 2.64
CA VAL A 124 -3.94 11.50 3.23
C VAL A 124 -3.89 11.28 4.73
N ALA A 125 -2.71 10.99 5.23
CA ALA A 125 -2.45 10.86 6.65
C ALA A 125 -2.84 12.11 7.46
N SER A 126 -3.38 11.88 8.63
CA SER A 126 -3.63 12.88 9.68
C SER A 126 -3.98 12.16 10.98
N PRO A 127 -3.87 12.81 12.15
CA PRO A 127 -4.27 12.17 13.41
C PRO A 127 -5.72 11.68 13.41
N ALA A 128 -6.63 12.43 12.78
CA ALA A 128 -8.03 12.03 12.66
C ALA A 128 -8.24 10.87 11.69
N ALA A 129 -7.50 10.82 10.57
CA ALA A 129 -7.56 9.70 9.63
C ALA A 129 -7.09 8.41 10.29
N TYR A 130 -5.95 8.44 10.98
CA TYR A 130 -5.46 7.27 11.72
C TYR A 130 -6.44 6.80 12.79
N GLU A 131 -7.02 7.71 13.58
CA GLU A 131 -7.98 7.34 14.61
C GLU A 131 -9.26 6.74 14.00
N ASN A 132 -9.84 7.38 12.99
CA ASN A 132 -11.13 7.00 12.46
C ASN A 132 -11.08 5.80 11.50
N ARG A 133 -9.96 5.59 10.81
CA ARG A 133 -9.89 4.66 9.69
C ARG A 133 -9.01 3.44 9.96
N MET A 134 -8.08 3.52 10.92
CA MET A 134 -7.18 2.41 11.25
C MET A 134 -7.20 2.08 12.75
N ALA A 135 -6.73 2.97 13.63
CA ALA A 135 -6.56 2.67 15.06
C ALA A 135 -7.89 2.40 15.77
N GLY A 136 -8.96 3.15 15.44
CA GLY A 136 -10.31 2.93 15.96
C GLY A 136 -10.89 1.58 15.56
N PRO A 137 -10.94 1.25 14.27
CA PRO A 137 -11.37 -0.07 13.78
C PRO A 137 -10.60 -1.21 14.42
N TYR A 138 -9.26 -1.18 14.41
CA TYR A 138 -8.44 -2.24 14.99
C TYR A 138 -8.64 -2.37 16.50
N ARG A 139 -8.72 -1.25 17.23
CA ARG A 139 -9.01 -1.26 18.67
C ARG A 139 -10.38 -1.85 19.00
N THR A 140 -11.38 -1.57 18.17
CA THR A 140 -12.75 -2.08 18.35
C THR A 140 -12.84 -3.56 17.98
N ALA A 141 -12.09 -4.02 16.96
CA ALA A 141 -12.05 -5.42 16.56
C ALA A 141 -11.40 -6.30 17.64
N PHE A 142 -10.37 -5.79 18.31
CA PHE A 142 -9.66 -6.50 19.37
C PHE A 142 -9.46 -5.59 20.59
N PRO A 143 -10.52 -5.39 21.38
CA PRO A 143 -10.46 -4.50 22.54
C PRO A 143 -9.51 -5.03 23.61
N PRO A 144 -8.91 -4.15 24.44
CA PRO A 144 -8.10 -4.58 25.56
C PRO A 144 -8.98 -5.27 26.61
N GLU A 145 -8.51 -6.36 27.22
CA GLU A 145 -9.20 -7.00 28.33
C GLU A 145 -9.27 -6.04 29.52
N LEU A 146 -10.46 -5.64 29.89
CA LEU A 146 -10.72 -4.82 31.09
C LEU A 146 -10.74 -5.75 32.31
N ARG A 147 -9.61 -5.90 32.99
CA ARG A 147 -9.54 -6.56 34.31
C ARG A 147 -9.54 -5.52 35.42
N GLY A 148 -10.69 -5.34 36.08
CA GLY A 148 -10.82 -4.60 37.34
C GLY A 148 -11.52 -3.23 37.24
N PRO A 149 -11.93 -2.64 38.38
CA PRO A 149 -12.68 -1.38 38.41
C PRO A 149 -11.83 -0.24 37.85
N LEU A 150 -12.47 0.64 37.08
CA LEU A 150 -11.95 1.84 36.41
C LEU A 150 -10.85 2.56 37.21
N ARG A 151 -9.62 2.29 36.92
CA ARG A 151 -8.50 3.13 37.32
C ARG A 151 -8.07 3.97 36.12
N THR A 152 -7.99 5.29 36.37
CA THR A 152 -7.48 6.30 35.44
C THR A 152 -6.30 5.83 34.58
N PRO A 153 -6.25 6.19 33.29
CA PRO A 153 -5.21 5.73 32.37
C PRO A 153 -3.86 6.40 32.70
N ARG A 154 -3.21 5.89 33.72
CA ARG A 154 -1.76 6.11 33.90
C ARG A 154 -1.04 4.87 33.42
N ARG A 155 -0.36 4.99 32.26
CA ARG A 155 0.57 4.00 31.69
C ARG A 155 -0.02 2.58 31.61
N ALA A 156 -0.42 2.18 30.42
CA ALA A 156 -0.88 0.83 30.08
C ALA A 156 0.27 -0.22 30.18
N GLU A 157 0.98 -0.26 31.30
CA GLU A 157 2.12 -1.18 31.52
C GLU A 157 1.75 -2.48 32.26
N ALA A 158 0.50 -2.64 32.72
CA ALA A 158 0.22 -3.72 33.67
C ALA A 158 -1.06 -4.55 33.43
N ALA A 159 -1.80 -4.34 32.35
CA ALA A 159 -3.12 -4.98 32.20
C ALA A 159 -3.12 -6.35 31.50
N HIS A 160 -2.00 -6.82 30.94
CA HIS A 160 -1.95 -8.05 30.11
C HIS A 160 -1.05 -9.14 30.64
N THR A 161 -0.90 -9.26 31.94
CA THR A 161 -0.12 -10.36 32.54
C THR A 161 -1.01 -11.42 33.14
N GLY A 162 -1.75 -12.12 32.33
CA GLY A 162 -2.00 -13.53 32.58
C GLY A 162 -0.76 -14.30 32.14
N PRO A 163 -0.26 -15.27 32.92
CA PRO A 163 0.98 -15.97 32.59
C PRO A 163 0.93 -16.83 31.33
N HIS A 164 -0.17 -16.85 30.60
CA HIS A 164 -0.41 -17.83 29.54
C HIS A 164 -0.62 -17.28 28.13
N ASN A 165 -0.77 -15.96 27.91
CA ASN A 165 -0.91 -15.43 26.54
C ASN A 165 -0.49 -13.96 26.47
N PRO A 166 0.73 -13.65 26.02
CA PRO A 166 1.18 -12.27 25.85
C PRO A 166 0.39 -11.60 24.71
N PRO A 167 0.16 -10.28 24.80
CA PRO A 167 -0.50 -9.53 23.74
C PRO A 167 0.28 -9.67 22.43
N PRO A 168 -0.42 -9.80 21.27
CA PRO A 168 0.24 -9.83 19.99
C PRO A 168 0.92 -8.49 19.68
N VAL A 169 2.03 -8.56 18.94
CA VAL A 169 2.80 -7.40 18.51
C VAL A 169 2.30 -6.91 17.17
N MET A 170 2.21 -5.60 17.01
CA MET A 170 1.93 -4.94 15.74
C MET A 170 3.17 -4.17 15.29
N LEU A 171 3.63 -4.46 14.08
CA LEU A 171 4.69 -3.76 13.37
C LEU A 171 4.09 -3.11 12.12
N ALA A 172 4.59 -1.96 11.72
CA ALA A 172 4.09 -1.24 10.55
C ALA A 172 5.23 -0.64 9.72
N LEU A 173 4.98 -0.54 8.41
CA LEU A 173 5.79 0.22 7.45
C LEU A 173 4.94 1.36 6.92
N PRO A 174 5.50 2.53 6.63
CA PRO A 174 4.73 3.57 5.97
C PRO A 174 4.70 3.33 4.45
N GLY A 175 3.52 3.52 3.85
CA GLY A 175 3.36 3.71 2.42
C GLY A 175 3.36 5.19 2.04
N ASN A 176 3.15 5.52 0.76
CA ASN A 176 3.16 6.90 0.27
C ASN A 176 2.03 7.75 0.88
N HIS A 177 0.87 7.17 1.16
CA HIS A 177 -0.25 7.86 1.80
C HIS A 177 0.06 8.26 3.25
N ASP A 178 0.89 7.50 3.96
CA ASP A 178 1.37 7.83 5.31
C ASP A 178 2.38 8.98 5.29
N TRP A 179 3.12 9.12 4.20
CA TRP A 179 4.09 10.19 4.00
C TRP A 179 3.46 11.56 3.70
N TYR A 180 2.20 11.64 3.25
CA TYR A 180 1.57 12.91 2.90
C TYR A 180 1.37 13.89 4.07
N ASP A 181 1.63 13.50 5.31
CA ASP A 181 1.77 14.43 6.44
C ASP A 181 3.20 14.47 7.02
N GLY A 182 4.18 14.00 6.25
CA GLY A 182 5.58 13.90 6.63
C GLY A 182 5.78 12.89 7.78
N LEU A 183 5.12 11.73 7.75
CA LEU A 183 5.13 10.66 8.74
C LEU A 183 4.70 11.07 10.16
N THR A 184 4.18 12.28 10.36
CA THR A 184 3.84 12.76 11.70
C THR A 184 2.85 11.87 12.42
N SER A 185 1.81 11.43 11.72
CA SER A 185 0.76 10.58 12.30
C SER A 185 1.24 9.14 12.46
N PHE A 186 1.96 8.61 11.49
CA PHE A 186 2.59 7.29 11.56
C PHE A 186 3.48 7.15 12.81
N ILE A 187 4.44 8.06 12.98
CA ILE A 187 5.34 8.10 14.13
C ILE A 187 4.57 8.16 15.46
N ARG A 188 3.50 8.96 15.53
CA ARG A 188 2.68 9.05 16.76
C ARG A 188 1.97 7.75 17.12
N VAL A 189 1.57 6.98 16.14
CA VAL A 189 0.81 5.74 16.33
C VAL A 189 1.75 4.57 16.62
N PHE A 190 2.76 4.36 15.79
CA PHE A 190 3.53 3.13 15.80
C PHE A 190 4.85 3.20 16.56
N THR A 191 5.53 4.37 16.61
CA THR A 191 6.89 4.41 17.17
C THR A 191 6.95 4.78 18.65
N ARG A 192 5.80 4.96 19.30
CA ARG A 192 5.72 5.33 20.72
C ARG A 192 5.44 4.17 21.67
N GLN A 193 5.57 2.94 21.22
CA GLN A 193 5.37 1.73 22.02
C GLN A 193 4.03 1.71 22.76
N ARG A 194 2.95 2.01 22.06
CA ARG A 194 1.58 2.05 22.58
C ARG A 194 0.82 0.79 22.18
N SER A 195 -0.41 0.65 22.71
CA SER A 195 -1.33 -0.38 22.29
C SER A 195 -2.44 0.20 21.42
N ILE A 196 -2.82 -0.55 20.38
CA ILE A 196 -4.01 -0.33 19.56
C ILE A 196 -4.94 -1.50 19.85
N GLY A 197 -5.91 -1.29 20.73
CA GLY A 197 -6.65 -2.40 21.31
C GLY A 197 -5.71 -3.33 22.08
N SER A 198 -5.78 -4.62 21.80
CA SER A 198 -4.89 -5.63 22.37
C SER A 198 -3.58 -5.83 21.61
N TRP A 199 -3.39 -5.22 20.42
CA TRP A 199 -2.11 -5.23 19.75
C TRP A 199 -1.15 -4.22 20.37
N ARG A 200 0.10 -4.64 20.56
CA ARG A 200 1.14 -3.80 21.13
C ARG A 200 2.13 -3.34 20.06
N THR A 201 2.30 -2.04 19.86
CA THR A 201 3.37 -1.49 19.02
C THR A 201 4.67 -1.49 19.81
N ILE A 202 5.75 -2.00 19.23
CA ILE A 202 7.06 -2.10 19.90
C ILE A 202 8.19 -1.37 19.17
N GLN A 203 7.98 -1.00 17.91
CA GLN A 203 8.97 -0.29 17.11
C GLN A 203 9.16 1.14 17.59
N THR A 204 10.33 1.69 17.30
CA THR A 204 10.73 3.08 17.63
C THR A 204 11.06 3.90 16.39
N ARG A 205 10.91 3.30 15.20
CA ARG A 205 11.27 3.87 13.90
C ARG A 205 10.24 3.45 12.86
N SER A 206 10.29 4.10 11.69
CA SER A 206 9.44 3.74 10.55
C SER A 206 9.87 2.44 9.85
N TYR A 207 11.03 1.92 10.20
CA TYR A 207 11.59 0.64 9.73
C TYR A 207 11.95 -0.27 10.91
N PHE A 208 12.15 -1.56 10.65
CA PHE A 208 12.43 -2.51 11.73
C PHE A 208 13.22 -3.74 11.26
N ALA A 209 13.91 -4.36 12.22
CA ALA A 209 14.53 -5.68 12.08
C ALA A 209 14.15 -6.55 13.28
N VAL A 210 13.70 -7.76 13.00
CA VAL A 210 13.32 -8.76 14.02
C VAL A 210 13.98 -10.08 13.68
N ARG A 211 14.70 -10.67 14.61
CA ARG A 211 15.13 -12.06 14.50
C ARG A 211 14.02 -12.96 15.02
N LEU A 212 13.43 -13.76 14.13
CA LEU A 212 12.31 -14.65 14.49
C LEU A 212 12.81 -15.94 15.15
N THR A 213 13.86 -16.55 14.59
CA THR A 213 14.46 -17.80 15.08
C THR A 213 15.99 -17.78 14.95
N GLY A 214 16.63 -18.82 15.46
CA GLY A 214 18.07 -18.92 15.48
C GLY A 214 18.71 -18.06 16.57
N THR A 215 20.02 -18.13 16.70
CA THR A 215 20.78 -17.35 17.68
C THR A 215 21.89 -16.56 16.97
N PRO A 216 22.16 -15.31 17.38
CA PRO A 216 23.27 -14.56 16.80
C PRO A 216 24.61 -15.19 17.15
N PRO A 217 25.63 -15.05 16.30
CA PRO A 217 27.00 -15.37 16.66
C PRO A 217 27.45 -14.49 17.84
N GLY A 218 28.29 -15.02 18.69
CA GLY A 218 28.82 -14.31 19.85
C GLY A 218 30.27 -14.70 20.13
N PRO A 219 30.96 -14.02 21.05
CA PRO A 219 32.33 -14.35 21.40
C PRO A 219 32.49 -15.84 21.80
N GLY A 220 33.23 -16.60 20.99
CA GLY A 220 33.48 -18.04 21.23
C GLY A 220 32.26 -18.96 21.01
N ARG A 221 31.16 -18.47 20.43
CA ARG A 221 29.97 -19.28 20.10
C ARG A 221 29.58 -19.06 18.64
N ASN A 222 29.46 -20.17 17.91
CA ASN A 222 28.80 -20.13 16.60
C ASN A 222 27.30 -19.94 16.81
N GLY A 223 26.69 -18.96 16.12
CA GLY A 223 25.25 -18.79 16.12
C GLY A 223 24.56 -19.96 15.39
N THR A 224 23.25 -20.07 15.54
CA THR A 224 22.42 -20.96 14.73
C THR A 224 21.65 -20.15 13.72
N PRO A 225 21.69 -20.52 12.41
CA PRO A 225 20.96 -19.78 11.39
C PRO A 225 19.44 -19.86 11.62
N GLY A 226 18.76 -18.79 11.28
CA GLY A 226 17.34 -18.66 11.52
C GLY A 226 16.63 -17.80 10.49
N TRP A 227 15.43 -17.33 10.84
CA TRP A 227 14.63 -16.41 10.06
C TRP A 227 14.71 -14.99 10.61
N TRP A 228 14.82 -14.05 9.71
CA TRP A 228 14.71 -12.62 9.97
C TRP A 228 13.45 -12.06 9.32
N LEU A 229 12.83 -11.08 9.97
CA LEU A 229 11.78 -10.24 9.42
C LEU A 229 12.30 -8.81 9.39
N LEU A 230 12.42 -8.25 8.20
CA LEU A 230 12.92 -6.89 7.97
C LEU A 230 11.82 -6.06 7.30
N GLY A 231 11.68 -4.83 7.74
CA GLY A 231 10.78 -3.86 7.14
C GLY A 231 11.53 -2.59 6.74
N LEU A 232 11.44 -2.18 5.47
CA LEU A 232 12.08 -1.01 4.90
C LEU A 232 11.09 0.13 4.67
N ASP A 233 11.46 1.33 5.07
CA ASP A 233 10.80 2.56 4.68
C ASP A 233 11.51 3.16 3.46
N SER A 234 10.95 2.95 2.27
CA SER A 234 11.52 3.38 1.00
C SER A 234 10.55 4.18 0.13
N GLN A 235 9.36 4.50 0.64
CA GLN A 235 8.27 4.95 -0.20
C GLN A 235 8.43 6.41 -0.68
N LEU A 236 8.96 7.32 0.14
CA LEU A 236 9.16 8.70 -0.28
C LEU A 236 10.53 8.89 -0.92
N GLY A 237 10.56 9.51 -2.11
CA GLY A 237 11.78 9.72 -2.87
C GLY A 237 12.42 8.43 -3.37
N GLN A 238 11.81 7.27 -3.10
CA GLN A 238 12.23 5.95 -3.58
C GLN A 238 13.69 5.62 -3.24
N TYR A 239 14.16 6.11 -2.10
CA TYR A 239 15.50 5.84 -1.61
C TYR A 239 15.48 5.38 -0.15
N ILE A 240 16.48 4.59 0.21
CA ILE A 240 16.74 4.15 1.58
C ILE A 240 17.78 5.12 2.15
N ASP A 241 17.41 5.88 3.18
CA ASP A 241 18.24 6.90 3.78
C ASP A 241 19.41 6.35 4.59
N GLU A 242 20.45 7.16 4.80
CA GLU A 242 21.67 6.74 5.50
C GLU A 242 21.42 6.26 6.93
N PRO A 243 20.57 6.90 7.76
CA PRO A 243 20.25 6.39 9.10
C PRO A 243 19.65 4.99 9.10
N GLN A 244 18.83 4.66 8.10
CA GLN A 244 18.24 3.33 7.95
C GLN A 244 19.28 2.32 7.49
N LEU A 245 20.14 2.68 6.54
CA LEU A 245 21.24 1.84 6.08
C LEU A 245 22.21 1.52 7.22
N ASP A 246 22.57 2.51 8.04
CA ASP A 246 23.44 2.33 9.22
C ASP A 246 22.79 1.42 10.27
N TYR A 247 21.49 1.59 10.53
CA TYR A 247 20.73 0.71 11.41
C TYR A 247 20.77 -0.74 10.94
N PHE A 248 20.49 -1.02 9.67
CA PHE A 248 20.51 -2.38 9.14
C PHE A 248 21.92 -2.96 9.09
N TYR A 249 22.92 -2.16 8.75
CA TYR A 249 24.31 -2.62 8.76
C TYR A 249 24.72 -3.10 10.14
N ARG A 250 24.53 -2.29 11.17
CA ARG A 250 24.93 -2.62 12.56
C ARG A 250 24.12 -3.75 13.17
N ASN A 251 22.80 -3.74 12.93
CA ASN A 251 21.87 -4.61 13.64
C ASN A 251 21.52 -5.90 12.89
N VAL A 252 21.75 -5.94 11.59
CA VAL A 252 21.43 -7.11 10.77
C VAL A 252 22.68 -7.60 10.05
N THR A 253 23.28 -6.80 9.16
CA THR A 253 24.39 -7.24 8.28
C THR A 253 25.54 -7.89 9.06
N LEU A 254 25.97 -7.27 10.16
CA LEU A 254 27.05 -7.81 11.02
C LEU A 254 26.66 -9.09 11.78
N GLN A 255 25.36 -9.39 11.92
CA GLN A 255 24.85 -10.57 12.61
C GLN A 255 24.40 -11.69 11.67
N LEU A 256 24.29 -11.42 10.37
CA LEU A 256 23.92 -12.44 9.38
C LEU A 256 24.97 -13.54 9.31
N GLN A 257 24.52 -14.76 9.14
CA GLN A 257 25.36 -15.93 9.03
C GLN A 257 24.87 -16.87 7.91
N PRO A 258 25.74 -17.74 7.40
CA PRO A 258 25.37 -18.67 6.34
C PRO A 258 24.14 -19.50 6.70
N GLY A 259 23.15 -19.47 5.80
CA GLY A 259 21.88 -20.16 5.96
C GLY A 259 20.80 -19.37 6.72
N ASP A 260 21.03 -18.10 7.10
CA ASP A 260 19.96 -17.22 7.51
C ASP A 260 19.00 -16.95 6.34
N ALA A 261 17.70 -16.96 6.62
CA ALA A 261 16.65 -16.64 5.67
C ALA A 261 15.94 -15.37 6.09
N ILE A 262 15.52 -14.59 5.10
CA ILE A 262 14.96 -13.26 5.34
C ILE A 262 13.58 -13.15 4.69
N ILE A 263 12.62 -12.68 5.50
CA ILE A 263 11.36 -12.11 5.04
C ILE A 263 11.59 -10.61 4.93
N LEU A 264 11.50 -10.05 3.74
CA LEU A 264 11.71 -8.64 3.48
C LEU A 264 10.38 -7.97 3.10
N CYS A 265 9.93 -7.06 3.97
CA CYS A 265 8.73 -6.28 3.76
C CYS A 265 9.11 -4.89 3.21
N VAL A 266 8.47 -4.49 2.12
CA VAL A 266 8.56 -3.15 1.53
C VAL A 266 7.15 -2.70 1.14
N ALA A 267 6.87 -1.40 1.17
CA ALA A 267 5.50 -0.94 0.97
C ALA A 267 4.97 -1.24 -0.43
N ALA A 268 5.79 -1.10 -1.48
CA ALA A 268 5.37 -1.26 -2.86
C ALA A 268 6.07 -2.44 -3.57
N PRO A 269 5.41 -3.12 -4.52
CA PRO A 269 6.00 -4.19 -5.33
C PRO A 269 6.86 -3.61 -6.45
N PHE A 270 7.99 -3.00 -6.12
CA PHE A 270 8.90 -2.33 -7.07
C PHE A 270 9.36 -3.19 -8.24
N TRP A 271 9.21 -4.51 -8.14
CA TRP A 271 9.56 -5.44 -9.23
C TRP A 271 8.59 -5.43 -10.40
N VAL A 272 7.33 -4.98 -10.20
CA VAL A 272 6.33 -4.92 -11.28
C VAL A 272 6.75 -3.93 -12.36
N ASP A 273 7.37 -2.82 -11.96
CA ASP A 273 7.87 -1.79 -12.87
C ASP A 273 9.35 -1.97 -13.26
N ALA A 274 10.01 -3.00 -12.75
CA ALA A 274 11.43 -3.30 -13.03
C ALA A 274 11.72 -3.68 -14.49
N THR A 275 10.68 -3.89 -15.31
CA THR A 275 10.78 -4.09 -16.76
C THR A 275 11.18 -2.83 -17.51
N GLN A 276 11.16 -1.66 -16.86
CA GLN A 276 11.57 -0.40 -17.46
C GLN A 276 13.11 -0.29 -17.55
N PRO A 277 13.66 0.47 -18.53
CA PRO A 277 15.09 0.68 -18.63
C PRO A 277 15.69 1.22 -17.32
N GLY A 278 16.73 0.53 -16.81
CA GLY A 278 17.39 0.92 -15.56
C GLY A 278 16.75 0.38 -14.28
N TRP A 279 15.79 -0.55 -14.41
CA TRP A 279 15.07 -1.24 -13.32
C TRP A 279 14.26 -0.32 -12.38
N GLY A 280 14.01 0.93 -12.79
CA GLY A 280 13.18 1.86 -12.05
C GLY A 280 13.51 1.91 -10.56
N GLU A 281 12.48 1.87 -9.75
CA GLU A 281 12.54 1.94 -8.29
C GLU A 281 13.10 0.66 -7.64
N PHE A 282 13.02 -0.49 -8.31
CA PHE A 282 13.59 -1.75 -7.82
C PHE A 282 15.11 -1.66 -7.60
N ARG A 283 15.80 -0.75 -8.28
CA ARG A 283 17.25 -0.55 -8.13
C ARG A 283 17.67 -0.29 -6.68
N GLN A 284 16.90 0.48 -5.93
CA GLN A 284 17.22 0.83 -4.54
C GLN A 284 17.09 -0.38 -3.61
N VAL A 285 16.02 -1.12 -3.77
CA VAL A 285 15.76 -2.33 -2.96
C VAL A 285 16.76 -3.43 -3.33
N ASN A 286 17.11 -3.56 -4.62
CA ASN A 286 18.17 -4.46 -5.07
C ASN A 286 19.55 -4.06 -4.49
N PHE A 287 19.87 -2.77 -4.46
CA PHE A 287 21.08 -2.27 -3.80
C PHE A 287 21.14 -2.72 -2.33
N PHE A 288 20.03 -2.55 -1.60
CA PHE A 288 19.95 -3.00 -0.21
C PHE A 288 20.14 -4.52 -0.09
N GLU A 289 19.47 -5.33 -0.92
CA GLU A 289 19.65 -6.78 -0.92
C GLU A 289 21.12 -7.15 -1.18
N GLN A 290 21.75 -6.58 -2.21
CA GLN A 290 23.10 -6.96 -2.62
C GLN A 290 24.17 -6.50 -1.63
N ASP A 291 24.11 -5.26 -1.17
CA ASP A 291 25.20 -4.63 -0.43
C ASP A 291 25.04 -4.68 1.10
N TYR A 292 23.82 -4.95 1.59
CA TYR A 292 23.56 -5.04 3.04
C TYR A 292 23.13 -6.42 3.50
N LEU A 293 22.45 -7.22 2.68
CA LEU A 293 22.01 -8.53 3.09
C LEU A 293 22.92 -9.67 2.60
N ARG A 294 23.48 -9.56 1.39
CA ARG A 294 24.31 -10.60 0.81
C ARG A 294 25.80 -10.43 1.07
N ARG A 295 26.27 -9.24 1.37
CA ARG A 295 27.66 -8.88 1.62
C ARG A 295 27.83 -8.10 2.91
N ARG A 296 29.01 -8.19 3.51
CA ARG A 296 29.44 -7.32 4.61
C ARG A 296 30.88 -6.90 4.39
N PHE A 297 31.23 -5.68 4.75
CA PHE A 297 32.60 -5.20 4.68
C PHE A 297 33.47 -5.88 5.75
N ASN A 298 34.61 -6.40 5.33
CA ASN A 298 35.63 -6.97 6.20
C ASN A 298 36.77 -5.93 6.37
N PRO A 299 36.91 -5.31 7.55
CA PRO A 299 37.93 -4.28 7.77
C PRO A 299 39.37 -4.82 7.76
N GLU A 300 39.57 -6.13 8.00
CA GLU A 300 40.88 -6.75 8.03
C GLU A 300 41.44 -6.92 6.61
N THR A 301 40.61 -7.30 5.66
CA THR A 301 40.99 -7.54 4.27
C THR A 301 40.73 -6.34 3.36
N GLY A 302 39.91 -5.39 3.78
CA GLY A 302 39.41 -4.28 2.95
C GLY A 302 38.45 -4.72 1.83
N LEU A 303 37.98 -5.97 1.86
CA LEU A 303 37.08 -6.57 0.86
C LEU A 303 35.70 -6.83 1.46
N PHE A 304 34.75 -7.22 0.61
CA PHE A 304 33.43 -7.65 1.03
C PHE A 304 33.36 -9.18 1.09
N ASP A 305 32.95 -9.70 2.23
CA ASP A 305 32.67 -11.11 2.44
C ASP A 305 31.19 -11.40 2.18
N ALA A 306 30.86 -12.59 1.65
CA ALA A 306 29.48 -13.05 1.57
C ALA A 306 28.92 -13.35 2.96
N THR A 307 27.70 -12.89 3.25
CA THR A 307 27.01 -13.24 4.51
C THR A 307 26.51 -14.67 4.49
N GLY A 308 26.21 -15.23 3.31
CA GLY A 308 25.55 -16.52 3.12
C GLY A 308 24.08 -16.53 3.51
N ALA A 309 23.47 -15.36 3.78
CA ALA A 309 22.05 -15.18 3.98
C ALA A 309 21.31 -14.95 2.65
N SER A 310 20.01 -15.20 2.63
CA SER A 310 19.19 -15.01 1.43
C SER A 310 17.81 -14.50 1.75
N VAL A 311 17.28 -13.57 0.93
CA VAL A 311 15.87 -13.19 0.96
C VAL A 311 15.08 -14.34 0.33
N ARG A 312 14.14 -14.89 1.10
CA ARG A 312 13.33 -16.04 0.70
C ARG A 312 11.88 -15.66 0.42
N LEU A 313 11.40 -14.63 1.10
CA LEU A 313 10.05 -14.12 0.96
C LEU A 313 10.08 -12.60 0.92
N TRP A 314 9.47 -12.03 -0.11
CA TRP A 314 9.15 -10.61 -0.21
C TRP A 314 7.68 -10.41 0.04
N LEU A 315 7.32 -9.42 0.85
CA LEU A 315 5.94 -9.05 1.16
C LEU A 315 5.72 -7.57 0.88
N THR A 316 4.64 -7.25 0.16
CA THR A 316 4.32 -5.87 -0.22
C THR A 316 2.81 -5.59 -0.22
N GLY A 317 2.47 -4.30 -0.21
CA GLY A 317 1.15 -3.73 -0.50
C GLY A 317 1.15 -2.85 -1.75
N ASP A 318 0.59 -1.62 -1.62
CA ASP A 318 0.47 -0.52 -2.60
C ASP A 318 -0.41 -0.85 -3.84
N LEU A 319 -0.30 -2.05 -4.35
CA LEU A 319 -1.22 -2.55 -5.36
C LEU A 319 -2.32 -3.37 -4.65
N HIS A 320 -3.52 -2.82 -4.61
CA HIS A 320 -4.66 -3.33 -3.83
C HIS A 320 -5.23 -4.63 -4.41
N HIS A 321 -4.37 -5.64 -4.52
CA HIS A 321 -4.72 -6.97 -5.02
C HIS A 321 -3.80 -8.03 -4.38
N TYR A 322 -4.06 -9.31 -4.68
CA TYR A 322 -3.12 -10.38 -4.43
C TYR A 322 -2.47 -10.82 -5.74
N SER A 323 -1.16 -10.90 -5.75
CA SER A 323 -0.38 -11.56 -6.80
C SER A 323 0.90 -12.17 -6.24
N ARG A 324 1.37 -13.26 -6.87
CA ARG A 324 2.58 -13.95 -6.45
C ARG A 324 3.48 -14.25 -7.64
N TYR A 325 4.77 -14.01 -7.45
CA TYR A 325 5.83 -14.38 -8.38
C TYR A 325 6.80 -15.32 -7.68
N GLU A 326 7.27 -16.32 -8.40
CA GLU A 326 8.29 -17.23 -7.91
C GLU A 326 9.50 -17.28 -8.86
N ASP A 327 10.71 -17.47 -8.33
CA ASP A 327 11.87 -17.63 -9.18
C ASP A 327 11.78 -18.92 -9.98
N SER A 328 12.01 -18.79 -11.28
CA SER A 328 11.97 -19.92 -12.22
C SER A 328 13.35 -20.56 -12.32
N PRO A 329 13.48 -21.88 -12.14
CA PRO A 329 14.70 -22.55 -12.51
C PRO A 329 14.91 -22.45 -14.03
N SER A 330 16.17 -22.45 -14.46
CA SER A 330 16.51 -22.46 -15.88
C SER A 330 15.72 -23.53 -16.64
N GLN A 331 15.23 -23.19 -17.80
CA GLN A 331 14.27 -23.77 -18.77
C GLN A 331 13.94 -25.29 -18.79
N ASN A 332 14.49 -26.15 -17.93
CA ASN A 332 14.36 -27.62 -18.08
C ASN A 332 13.72 -28.40 -16.92
N GLN A 333 13.16 -27.73 -15.92
CA GLN A 333 12.51 -28.45 -14.81
C GLN A 333 11.03 -28.12 -14.74
N HIS A 334 10.18 -29.06 -15.19
CA HIS A 334 8.73 -28.99 -15.02
C HIS A 334 8.33 -29.21 -13.56
N GLN A 335 7.69 -28.21 -13.03
CA GLN A 335 6.55 -28.15 -12.10
C GLN A 335 6.40 -29.23 -11.03
N THR A 336 7.02 -29.04 -9.91
CA THR A 336 6.45 -29.36 -8.58
C THR A 336 6.69 -28.14 -7.69
N ALA A 337 5.77 -27.85 -6.76
CA ALA A 337 5.95 -26.81 -5.76
C ALA A 337 7.29 -27.04 -5.04
N ASP A 338 8.30 -26.22 -5.35
CA ASP A 338 9.65 -26.37 -4.82
C ASP A 338 9.84 -25.41 -3.65
N PRO A 339 9.90 -25.92 -2.40
CA PRO A 339 10.10 -25.07 -1.23
C PRO A 339 11.40 -24.26 -1.26
N GLY A 340 12.34 -24.63 -2.13
CA GLY A 340 13.60 -23.93 -2.34
C GLY A 340 13.50 -22.62 -3.13
N ARG A 341 12.34 -22.27 -3.71
CA ARG A 341 12.15 -21.05 -4.50
C ARG A 341 11.93 -19.82 -3.64
N THR A 342 12.44 -18.68 -4.11
CA THR A 342 12.11 -17.37 -3.54
C THR A 342 10.71 -16.96 -3.99
N GLN A 343 9.92 -16.42 -3.06
CA GLN A 343 8.56 -15.96 -3.32
C GLN A 343 8.48 -14.44 -3.18
N MET A 344 7.74 -13.79 -4.09
CA MET A 344 7.44 -12.37 -4.04
C MET A 344 5.91 -12.22 -4.05
N ILE A 345 5.34 -11.79 -2.93
CA ILE A 345 3.89 -11.74 -2.72
C ILE A 345 3.47 -10.29 -2.47
N THR A 346 2.50 -9.84 -3.27
CA THR A 346 1.74 -8.60 -3.02
C THR A 346 0.41 -8.99 -2.39
N CYS A 347 0.07 -8.36 -1.26
CA CYS A 347 -1.20 -8.55 -0.58
C CYS A 347 -1.69 -7.22 0.01
N GLY A 348 -2.15 -6.31 -0.85
CA GLY A 348 -2.70 -5.01 -0.51
C GLY A 348 -4.22 -5.04 -0.34
N LEU A 349 -4.73 -5.98 0.46
CA LEU A 349 -6.16 -6.25 0.58
C LEU A 349 -6.73 -5.95 1.96
N GLY A 350 -6.05 -5.09 2.74
CA GLY A 350 -6.39 -4.80 4.13
C GLY A 350 -7.62 -3.89 4.33
N GLY A 351 -8.06 -3.16 3.30
CA GLY A 351 -9.20 -2.26 3.45
C GLY A 351 -9.39 -1.24 2.33
N ALA A 352 -8.36 -0.97 1.53
CA ALA A 352 -8.44 -0.03 0.40
C ALA A 352 -9.28 -0.59 -0.76
N TYR A 353 -9.63 0.28 -1.72
CA TYR A 353 -10.35 -0.14 -2.93
C TYR A 353 -9.56 -1.18 -3.73
N LEU A 354 -10.25 -2.00 -4.50
CA LEU A 354 -9.65 -3.08 -5.28
C LEU A 354 -8.90 -2.55 -6.51
N SER A 355 -7.72 -3.10 -6.80
CA SER A 355 -6.97 -2.88 -8.03
C SER A 355 -7.09 -4.04 -9.00
N ASP A 356 -6.79 -3.80 -10.28
CA ASP A 356 -6.82 -4.83 -11.31
C ASP A 356 -5.53 -5.69 -11.29
N THR A 357 -5.68 -6.90 -11.87
CA THR A 357 -4.58 -7.88 -11.94
C THR A 357 -4.26 -8.29 -13.38
N HIS A 358 -5.13 -7.95 -14.34
CA HIS A 358 -5.01 -8.44 -15.72
C HIS A 358 -3.89 -7.78 -16.53
N GLY A 359 -3.36 -6.65 -16.05
CA GLY A 359 -2.23 -5.93 -16.65
C GLY A 359 -0.85 -6.35 -16.09
N LEU A 360 -0.82 -7.24 -15.08
CA LEU A 360 0.42 -7.66 -14.45
C LEU A 360 1.30 -8.48 -15.42
N PRO A 361 2.62 -8.23 -15.48
CA PRO A 361 3.53 -8.99 -16.32
C PRO A 361 3.55 -10.48 -15.93
N GLU A 362 3.67 -11.37 -16.89
CA GLU A 362 3.78 -12.81 -16.64
C GLU A 362 5.19 -13.20 -16.17
N HIS A 363 6.20 -12.50 -16.68
CA HIS A 363 7.60 -12.74 -16.36
C HIS A 363 8.30 -11.43 -15.99
N LEU A 364 9.16 -11.51 -14.98
CA LEU A 364 10.01 -10.43 -14.52
C LEU A 364 11.45 -10.86 -14.70
N THR A 365 12.29 -9.99 -15.27
CA THR A 365 13.74 -10.21 -15.32
C THR A 365 14.39 -9.22 -14.36
N LEU A 366 14.81 -9.72 -13.21
CA LEU A 366 15.48 -8.93 -12.18
C LEU A 366 16.99 -9.12 -12.25
N PRO A 367 17.79 -8.19 -11.71
CA PRO A 367 19.24 -8.34 -11.68
C PRO A 367 19.66 -9.64 -11.02
N ALA A 368 20.68 -10.30 -11.57
CA ALA A 368 21.28 -11.47 -10.92
C ALA A 368 21.87 -11.06 -9.56
N ALA A 369 21.78 -11.95 -8.58
CA ALA A 369 22.57 -11.81 -7.37
C ALA A 369 24.05 -11.85 -7.77
N SER A 370 24.83 -10.82 -7.44
CA SER A 370 26.27 -10.82 -7.72
C SER A 370 26.94 -11.97 -6.96
N ALA A 371 27.45 -12.96 -7.68
CA ALA A 371 27.96 -14.21 -7.10
C ALA A 371 29.46 -14.18 -6.80
N ALA A 372 30.20 -13.12 -7.14
CA ALA A 372 31.65 -13.13 -7.03
C ALA A 372 32.20 -12.16 -5.97
N PRO A 373 33.04 -12.65 -5.03
CA PRO A 373 33.93 -11.78 -4.27
C PRO A 373 34.97 -11.22 -5.26
N GLY A 374 34.92 -9.92 -5.54
CA GLY A 374 35.91 -9.23 -6.38
C GLY A 374 35.37 -8.47 -7.59
N GLU A 375 34.15 -8.74 -8.08
CA GLU A 375 33.51 -7.84 -9.04
C GLU A 375 32.84 -6.69 -8.26
N SER A 376 33.64 -5.67 -7.96
CA SER A 376 33.15 -4.39 -7.54
C SER A 376 32.22 -3.86 -8.65
N SER A 377 30.90 -3.94 -8.46
CA SER A 377 30.03 -2.98 -9.10
C SER A 377 30.41 -1.62 -8.50
N SER A 378 31.41 -0.98 -9.13
CA SER A 378 31.80 0.36 -8.83
C SER A 378 30.57 1.24 -9.10
N LEU A 379 29.80 1.53 -8.06
CA LEU A 379 28.92 2.68 -7.98
C LEU A 379 29.78 3.94 -7.93
N ARG A 380 30.71 4.06 -8.89
CA ARG A 380 31.19 5.36 -9.28
C ARG A 380 30.02 6.00 -10.02
N HIS A 381 29.60 7.13 -9.53
CA HIS A 381 28.80 8.10 -10.25
C HIS A 381 29.26 8.19 -11.72
N SER A 382 28.79 7.31 -12.57
CA SER A 382 28.90 7.51 -14.01
C SER A 382 27.60 8.16 -14.48
N GLN A 383 27.60 9.46 -14.50
CA GLN A 383 26.74 10.29 -15.35
C GLN A 383 27.08 10.04 -16.85
N GLN A 384 27.30 8.81 -17.25
CA GLN A 384 27.48 8.48 -18.66
C GLN A 384 26.71 7.20 -18.97
N GLY A 385 25.77 7.33 -19.93
CA GLY A 385 24.93 6.27 -20.45
C GLY A 385 25.71 5.06 -20.98
N GLY A 386 25.98 4.13 -20.09
CA GLY A 386 26.48 2.81 -20.42
C GLY A 386 25.33 1.82 -20.41
N THR A 387 25.17 1.10 -21.52
CA THR A 387 24.29 -0.07 -21.64
C THR A 387 24.53 -1.04 -20.48
N PRO A 388 23.45 -1.57 -19.82
CA PRO A 388 23.60 -2.55 -18.76
C PRO A 388 24.34 -3.78 -19.29
N GLN A 389 25.39 -4.21 -18.59
CA GLN A 389 26.05 -5.47 -18.89
C GLN A 389 25.03 -6.60 -18.73
N THR A 390 24.93 -7.43 -19.75
CA THR A 390 24.10 -8.63 -19.84
C THR A 390 24.62 -9.74 -18.91
N GLY A 391 24.48 -9.54 -17.60
CA GLY A 391 24.49 -10.65 -16.65
C GLY A 391 23.16 -11.40 -16.78
N THR A 392 23.19 -12.73 -16.70
CA THR A 392 21.98 -13.57 -16.71
C THR A 392 21.09 -13.16 -15.55
N GLY A 393 19.99 -12.41 -15.83
CA GLY A 393 19.04 -11.95 -14.82
C GLY A 393 18.30 -13.12 -14.17
N ARG A 394 17.83 -12.91 -12.92
CA ARG A 394 16.91 -13.84 -12.27
C ARG A 394 15.54 -13.68 -12.92
N ILE A 395 14.95 -14.77 -13.37
CA ILE A 395 13.61 -14.76 -13.95
C ILE A 395 12.61 -15.16 -12.87
N PHE A 396 11.61 -14.33 -12.67
CA PHE A 396 10.46 -14.64 -11.82
C PHE A 396 9.24 -14.79 -12.70
N THR A 397 8.46 -15.81 -12.43
CA THR A 397 7.21 -16.09 -13.16
C THR A 397 6.02 -15.87 -12.24
N ARG A 398 5.03 -15.11 -12.72
CA ARG A 398 3.79 -14.90 -12.00
C ARG A 398 3.00 -16.21 -11.97
N THR A 399 2.53 -16.58 -10.80
CA THR A 399 1.62 -17.72 -10.65
C THR A 399 0.26 -17.41 -11.26
N PRO A 400 -0.50 -18.42 -11.70
CA PRO A 400 -1.80 -18.21 -12.31
C PRO A 400 -2.83 -17.62 -11.34
N THR A 401 -2.64 -17.81 -10.04
CA THR A 401 -3.56 -17.34 -9.01
C THR A 401 -3.35 -15.85 -8.72
N THR A 402 -4.42 -15.08 -8.89
CA THR A 402 -4.49 -13.66 -8.52
C THR A 402 -5.86 -13.37 -7.89
N PHE A 403 -5.94 -12.30 -7.08
CA PHE A 403 -7.21 -11.86 -6.52
C PHE A 403 -7.33 -10.32 -6.61
N PRO A 404 -8.30 -9.83 -7.40
CA PRO A 404 -9.30 -10.57 -8.16
C PRO A 404 -8.67 -11.45 -9.25
N GLY A 405 -9.35 -12.54 -9.61
CA GLY A 405 -8.93 -13.37 -10.75
C GLY A 405 -8.88 -12.56 -12.04
N GLN A 406 -7.91 -12.83 -12.93
CA GLN A 406 -7.67 -12.02 -14.14
C GLN A 406 -8.89 -11.87 -15.05
N GLY A 407 -9.71 -12.91 -15.16
CA GLY A 407 -10.97 -12.85 -15.92
C GLY A 407 -11.93 -11.82 -15.33
N ASN A 408 -12.16 -11.87 -14.02
CA ASN A 408 -12.99 -10.91 -13.31
C ASN A 408 -12.41 -9.49 -13.38
N SER A 409 -11.11 -9.35 -13.22
CA SER A 409 -10.40 -8.07 -13.30
C SER A 409 -10.62 -7.35 -14.64
N ARG A 410 -10.60 -8.09 -15.76
CA ARG A 410 -10.90 -7.53 -17.10
C ARG A 410 -12.34 -7.02 -17.23
N LEU A 411 -13.28 -7.68 -16.56
CA LEU A 411 -14.70 -7.31 -16.61
C LEU A 411 -15.05 -6.12 -15.71
N LEU A 412 -14.25 -5.86 -14.66
CA LEU A 412 -14.51 -4.76 -13.74
C LEU A 412 -14.23 -3.39 -14.39
N GLY A 413 -13.11 -3.23 -15.08
CA GLY A 413 -12.72 -1.94 -15.67
C GLY A 413 -13.82 -1.26 -16.48
N PRO A 414 -14.43 -1.93 -17.50
CA PRO A 414 -15.48 -1.34 -18.33
C PRO A 414 -16.73 -0.92 -17.58
N GLN A 415 -17.00 -1.45 -16.40
CA GLN A 415 -18.18 -1.11 -15.61
C GLN A 415 -18.18 0.35 -15.13
N LEU A 416 -17.02 1.00 -15.12
CA LEU A 416 -16.86 2.42 -14.77
C LEU A 416 -17.68 3.33 -15.70
N ALA A 417 -17.78 2.99 -16.99
CA ALA A 417 -18.51 3.71 -18.02
C ALA A 417 -19.85 3.05 -18.40
N ASN A 418 -20.32 2.06 -17.64
CA ASN A 418 -21.60 1.39 -17.94
C ASN A 418 -22.74 1.99 -17.10
N PRO A 419 -23.68 2.75 -17.70
CA PRO A 419 -24.80 3.37 -16.97
C PRO A 419 -25.71 2.37 -16.23
N PHE A 420 -25.69 1.10 -16.58
CA PHE A 420 -26.48 0.05 -15.94
C PHE A 420 -25.71 -0.69 -14.84
N SER A 421 -24.44 -0.34 -14.60
CA SER A 421 -23.63 -0.91 -13.54
C SER A 421 -23.77 -0.12 -12.23
N GLN A 422 -23.75 -0.83 -11.12
CA GLN A 422 -23.62 -0.22 -9.79
C GLN A 422 -22.27 0.52 -9.61
N PHE A 423 -21.28 0.22 -10.45
CA PHE A 423 -19.97 0.86 -10.47
C PHE A 423 -19.85 2.01 -11.47
N TRP A 424 -20.97 2.43 -12.07
CA TRP A 424 -20.98 3.58 -12.94
C TRP A 424 -20.52 4.84 -12.22
N LEU A 425 -19.51 5.51 -12.76
CA LEU A 425 -18.77 6.57 -12.07
C LEU A 425 -19.64 7.67 -11.48
N PRO A 426 -20.67 8.24 -12.19
CA PRO A 426 -21.51 9.29 -11.62
C PRO A 426 -22.28 8.86 -10.37
N ILE A 427 -22.72 7.61 -10.31
CA ILE A 427 -23.46 7.07 -9.16
C ILE A 427 -22.50 6.63 -8.06
N ARG A 428 -21.41 5.96 -8.46
CA ARG A 428 -20.47 5.39 -7.49
C ARG A 428 -19.62 6.45 -6.78
N ASN A 429 -19.30 7.53 -7.50
CA ASN A 429 -18.54 8.66 -6.95
C ASN A 429 -19.25 9.99 -7.21
N PRO A 430 -20.40 10.26 -6.56
CA PRO A 430 -21.19 11.45 -6.81
C PRO A 430 -20.44 12.75 -6.50
N GLY A 431 -19.51 12.73 -5.52
CA GLY A 431 -18.70 13.89 -5.16
C GLY A 431 -17.77 14.33 -6.30
N PHE A 432 -17.18 13.37 -7.03
CA PHE A 432 -16.39 13.64 -8.23
C PHE A 432 -17.27 14.27 -9.32
N GLY A 433 -18.43 13.67 -9.60
CA GLY A 433 -19.38 14.19 -10.59
C GLY A 433 -19.88 15.61 -10.26
N ILE A 434 -20.20 15.89 -8.99
CA ILE A 434 -20.57 17.25 -8.55
C ILE A 434 -19.44 18.25 -8.85
N SER A 435 -18.19 17.86 -8.59
CA SER A 435 -17.01 18.70 -8.88
C SER A 435 -16.87 18.98 -10.37
N LEU A 436 -17.07 17.98 -11.23
CA LEU A 436 -17.09 18.15 -12.68
C LEU A 436 -18.26 19.02 -13.13
N GLY A 437 -19.46 18.85 -12.55
CA GLY A 437 -20.60 19.71 -12.82
C GLY A 437 -20.31 21.18 -12.53
N ILE A 438 -19.68 21.48 -11.40
CA ILE A 438 -19.25 22.85 -11.06
C ILE A 438 -18.22 23.37 -12.08
N MET A 439 -17.24 22.53 -12.45
CA MET A 439 -16.24 22.90 -13.43
C MET A 439 -16.88 23.23 -14.80
N HIS A 440 -17.84 22.42 -15.23
CA HIS A 440 -18.59 22.67 -16.48
C HIS A 440 -19.39 23.95 -16.41
N VAL A 441 -20.04 24.25 -15.26
CA VAL A 441 -20.74 25.53 -15.08
C VAL A 441 -19.79 26.72 -15.21
N VAL A 442 -18.64 26.67 -14.55
CA VAL A 442 -17.63 27.76 -14.65
C VAL A 442 -17.12 27.91 -16.07
N ALA A 443 -16.81 26.80 -16.73
CA ALA A 443 -16.35 26.83 -18.14
C ALA A 443 -17.44 27.36 -19.10
N ALA A 444 -18.69 26.92 -18.93
CA ALA A 444 -19.82 27.42 -19.70
C ALA A 444 -20.03 28.93 -19.52
N LEU A 445 -20.06 29.42 -18.27
CA LEU A 445 -20.18 30.84 -17.98
C LEU A 445 -19.06 31.66 -18.63
N ALA A 446 -17.81 31.18 -18.56
CA ALA A 446 -16.69 31.85 -19.23
C ALA A 446 -16.87 31.92 -20.76
N LEU A 447 -17.22 30.79 -21.41
CA LEU A 447 -17.47 30.72 -22.84
C LEU A 447 -18.63 31.60 -23.26
N TRP A 448 -19.74 31.58 -22.54
CA TRP A 448 -20.92 32.37 -22.83
C TRP A 448 -20.70 33.87 -22.59
N THR A 449 -19.93 34.24 -21.57
CA THR A 449 -19.54 35.63 -21.34
C THR A 449 -18.76 36.18 -22.54
N VAL A 450 -17.79 35.41 -23.05
CA VAL A 450 -17.03 35.77 -24.25
C VAL A 450 -17.95 35.86 -25.47
N PHE A 451 -18.85 34.90 -25.66
CA PHE A 451 -19.78 34.88 -26.79
C PHE A 451 -20.77 36.05 -26.74
N SER A 452 -21.38 36.33 -25.60
CA SER A 452 -22.30 37.45 -25.39
C SER A 452 -21.61 38.80 -25.62
N ALA A 453 -20.38 38.95 -25.11
CA ALA A 453 -19.58 40.16 -25.36
C ALA A 453 -19.26 40.36 -26.83
N PHE A 454 -18.99 39.27 -27.58
CA PHE A 454 -18.71 39.34 -29.01
C PHE A 454 -19.94 39.74 -29.84
N ARG A 455 -21.14 39.31 -29.41
CA ARG A 455 -22.40 39.68 -30.05
C ARG A 455 -22.97 41.01 -29.57
N GLY A 456 -22.53 41.55 -28.47
CA GLY A 456 -23.10 42.74 -27.84
C GLY A 456 -24.51 42.52 -27.29
N GLU A 457 -24.89 41.29 -26.99
CA GLU A 457 -26.20 40.89 -26.49
C GLU A 457 -26.13 40.43 -25.02
N ALA A 458 -27.25 40.54 -24.29
CA ALA A 458 -27.33 39.93 -22.96
C ALA A 458 -27.31 38.39 -23.05
N PHE A 459 -26.87 37.72 -21.97
CA PHE A 459 -26.71 36.27 -21.94
C PHE A 459 -27.94 35.48 -22.39
N VAL A 460 -29.14 35.81 -21.83
CA VAL A 460 -30.38 35.09 -22.16
C VAL A 460 -30.87 35.42 -23.59
N ASP A 461 -30.66 36.63 -24.07
CA ASP A 461 -31.01 37.03 -25.44
C ASP A 461 -30.14 36.31 -26.47
N SER A 462 -28.83 36.20 -26.18
CA SER A 462 -27.90 35.38 -26.97
C SER A 462 -28.35 33.91 -27.03
N LEU A 463 -28.86 33.36 -25.93
CA LEU A 463 -29.34 31.98 -25.85
C LEU A 463 -30.61 31.80 -26.71
N ARG A 464 -31.57 32.72 -26.61
CA ARG A 464 -32.79 32.69 -27.40
C ARG A 464 -32.54 32.86 -28.91
N SER A 465 -31.55 33.70 -29.27
CA SER A 465 -31.15 33.88 -30.67
C SER A 465 -30.52 32.61 -31.25
N LEU A 466 -29.67 31.93 -30.50
CA LEU A 466 -29.07 30.67 -30.90
C LEU A 466 -30.08 29.55 -31.10
N SER A 467 -31.11 29.46 -30.25
CA SER A 467 -32.18 28.46 -30.43
C SER A 467 -33.01 28.67 -31.72
N ARG A 468 -32.92 29.87 -32.33
CA ARG A 468 -33.62 30.23 -33.57
C ARG A 468 -32.82 30.05 -34.86
N GLY A 469 -31.55 29.61 -34.80
CA GLY A 469 -30.81 29.27 -36.01
C GLY A 469 -29.38 29.78 -36.16
N ASP A 470 -28.87 30.59 -35.22
CA ASP A 470 -27.50 31.13 -35.26
C ASP A 470 -26.43 30.17 -34.73
N THR A 471 -26.74 28.86 -34.73
CA THR A 471 -25.86 27.77 -34.28
C THR A 471 -24.46 27.73 -34.89
N PRO A 472 -24.21 28.13 -36.17
CA PRO A 472 -22.87 28.04 -36.75
C PRO A 472 -21.81 28.88 -36.00
N VAL A 473 -22.18 30.04 -35.48
CA VAL A 473 -21.26 30.95 -34.79
C VAL A 473 -20.79 30.35 -33.45
N LEU A 474 -21.72 29.74 -32.70
CA LEU A 474 -21.34 29.08 -31.43
C LEU A 474 -20.43 27.88 -31.68
N VAL A 475 -20.70 27.08 -32.71
CA VAL A 475 -19.84 25.95 -33.09
C VAL A 475 -18.43 26.44 -33.41
N ILE A 476 -18.30 27.56 -34.16
CA ILE A 476 -17.00 28.17 -34.46
C ILE A 476 -16.30 28.65 -33.18
N VAL A 477 -17.00 29.32 -32.26
CA VAL A 477 -16.43 29.78 -30.99
C VAL A 477 -15.96 28.61 -30.16
N LEU A 478 -16.73 27.52 -30.03
CA LEU A 478 -16.35 26.32 -29.31
C LEU A 478 -15.14 25.60 -29.96
N LEU A 479 -15.12 25.52 -31.30
CA LEU A 479 -14.02 24.92 -32.06
C LEU A 479 -12.72 25.72 -31.91
N LEU A 480 -12.77 27.04 -31.79
CA LEU A 480 -11.60 27.90 -31.63
C LEU A 480 -11.18 28.02 -30.16
N ALA A 481 -12.13 28.11 -29.23
CA ALA A 481 -11.85 28.26 -27.81
C ALA A 481 -11.19 27.01 -27.23
N GLY A 482 -11.58 25.81 -27.63
CA GLY A 482 -11.00 24.55 -27.17
C GLY A 482 -9.50 24.45 -27.43
N PRO A 483 -9.04 24.54 -28.72
CA PRO A 483 -7.61 24.54 -29.04
C PRO A 483 -6.82 25.68 -28.39
N LEU A 484 -7.41 26.87 -28.27
CA LEU A 484 -6.76 28.00 -27.61
C LEU A 484 -6.53 27.76 -26.14
N LEU A 485 -7.53 27.26 -25.41
CA LEU A 485 -7.41 26.91 -24.00
C LEU A 485 -6.37 25.79 -23.79
N LEU A 486 -6.35 24.78 -24.67
CA LEU A 486 -5.35 23.73 -24.66
C LEU A 486 -3.95 24.26 -24.92
N ALA A 487 -3.78 25.21 -25.85
CA ALA A 487 -2.49 25.83 -26.12
C ALA A 487 -1.99 26.64 -24.91
N ILE A 488 -2.87 27.45 -24.29
CA ILE A 488 -2.53 28.23 -23.08
C ILE A 488 -2.17 27.29 -21.94
N ALA A 489 -2.97 26.25 -21.67
CA ALA A 489 -2.70 25.30 -20.62
C ALA A 489 -1.38 24.52 -20.86
N SER A 490 -1.09 24.17 -22.12
CA SER A 490 0.18 23.51 -22.50
C SER A 490 1.39 24.43 -22.29
N LEU A 491 1.26 25.72 -22.58
CA LEU A 491 2.33 26.71 -22.33
C LEU A 491 2.56 26.90 -20.85
N LEU A 492 1.49 27.00 -20.04
CA LEU A 492 1.59 27.08 -18.59
C LEU A 492 2.23 25.82 -17.98
N ALA A 493 1.82 24.63 -18.43
CA ALA A 493 2.41 23.38 -17.98
C ALA A 493 3.92 23.29 -18.28
N ARG A 494 4.34 23.76 -19.47
CA ARG A 494 5.77 23.87 -19.84
C ARG A 494 6.52 24.85 -18.94
N SER A 495 5.93 26.01 -18.65
CA SER A 495 6.55 27.00 -17.76
C SER A 495 6.67 26.50 -16.32
N MET A 496 5.83 25.55 -15.91
CA MET A 496 5.86 24.87 -14.61
C MET A 496 6.76 23.63 -14.58
N GLY A 497 7.49 23.35 -15.66
CA GLY A 497 8.41 22.19 -15.74
C GLY A 497 7.73 20.84 -15.95
N VAL A 498 6.45 20.80 -16.35
CA VAL A 498 5.74 19.55 -16.61
C VAL A 498 6.34 18.82 -17.80
N ALA A 499 6.63 17.52 -17.65
CA ALA A 499 7.17 16.68 -18.71
C ALA A 499 6.22 16.63 -19.94
N GLN A 500 6.79 16.43 -21.14
CA GLN A 500 6.00 16.39 -22.37
C GLN A 500 4.90 15.31 -22.36
N ALA A 501 5.17 14.16 -21.70
CA ALA A 501 4.17 13.11 -21.50
C ALA A 501 2.95 13.60 -20.70
N GLY A 502 3.17 14.36 -19.61
CA GLY A 502 2.10 14.95 -18.80
C GLY A 502 1.25 15.96 -19.59
N ILE A 503 1.86 16.73 -20.50
CA ILE A 503 1.12 17.66 -21.38
C ILE A 503 0.18 16.89 -22.32
N VAL A 504 0.61 15.77 -22.89
CA VAL A 504 -0.22 14.92 -23.76
C VAL A 504 -1.38 14.31 -22.99
N VAL A 505 -1.13 13.80 -21.78
CA VAL A 505 -2.16 13.25 -20.86
C VAL A 505 -3.20 14.32 -20.54
N PHE A 506 -2.75 15.51 -20.14
CA PHE A 506 -3.64 16.65 -19.86
C PHE A 506 -4.46 17.07 -21.08
N ALA A 507 -3.83 17.18 -22.27
CA ALA A 507 -4.51 17.57 -23.50
C ALA A 507 -5.60 16.57 -23.90
N ARG A 508 -5.34 15.25 -23.78
CA ARG A 508 -6.34 14.20 -24.02
C ARG A 508 -7.52 14.31 -23.05
N GLY A 509 -7.26 14.37 -21.74
CA GLY A 509 -8.32 14.51 -20.75
C GLY A 509 -9.18 15.75 -20.95
N SER A 510 -8.54 16.90 -21.29
CA SER A 510 -9.24 18.14 -21.62
C SER A 510 -10.12 18.00 -22.86
N LEU A 511 -9.68 17.28 -23.87
CA LEU A 511 -10.49 17.04 -25.08
C LEU A 511 -11.77 16.25 -24.75
N TYR A 512 -11.71 15.23 -23.93
CA TYR A 512 -12.89 14.49 -23.48
C TYR A 512 -13.85 15.40 -22.71
N GLN A 513 -13.35 16.23 -21.79
CA GLN A 513 -14.17 17.15 -21.01
C GLN A 513 -14.81 18.25 -21.86
N LEU A 514 -14.07 18.81 -22.83
CA LEU A 514 -14.60 19.78 -23.77
C LEU A 514 -15.69 19.17 -24.67
N SER A 515 -15.57 17.91 -25.06
CA SER A 515 -16.60 17.19 -25.80
C SER A 515 -17.88 17.04 -24.97
N ALA A 516 -17.77 16.66 -23.69
CA ALA A 516 -18.92 16.59 -22.80
C ALA A 516 -19.58 17.96 -22.57
N LEU A 517 -18.78 19.01 -22.41
CA LEU A 517 -19.27 20.39 -22.28
C LEU A 517 -20.00 20.84 -23.58
N ALA A 518 -19.46 20.51 -24.74
CA ALA A 518 -20.10 20.85 -26.02
C ALA A 518 -21.46 20.16 -26.16
N VAL A 519 -21.57 18.88 -25.80
CA VAL A 519 -22.86 18.16 -25.80
C VAL A 519 -23.84 18.78 -24.80
N SER A 520 -23.42 19.09 -23.59
CA SER A 520 -24.26 19.72 -22.56
C SER A 520 -24.76 21.11 -23.05
N THR A 521 -23.88 21.88 -23.68
CA THR A 521 -24.21 23.20 -24.23
C THR A 521 -25.18 23.06 -25.38
N ALA A 522 -24.99 22.08 -26.28
CA ALA A 522 -25.91 21.83 -27.40
C ALA A 522 -27.31 21.47 -26.88
N VAL A 523 -27.43 20.65 -25.84
CA VAL A 523 -28.73 20.34 -25.22
C VAL A 523 -29.42 21.62 -24.73
N VAL A 524 -28.70 22.51 -24.06
CA VAL A 524 -29.22 23.78 -23.53
C VAL A 524 -29.72 24.69 -24.67
N ILE A 525 -29.00 24.74 -25.80
CA ILE A 525 -29.37 25.55 -26.97
C ILE A 525 -30.62 25.01 -27.65
N LEU A 526 -30.78 23.68 -27.69
CA LEU A 526 -31.92 23.04 -28.35
C LEU A 526 -33.22 23.20 -27.55
N VAL A 527 -33.19 23.63 -26.28
CA VAL A 527 -34.39 23.93 -25.51
C VAL A 527 -35.06 25.20 -26.05
N PRO A 528 -36.33 25.16 -26.43
CA PRO A 528 -37.06 26.35 -26.87
C PRO A 528 -37.47 27.20 -25.65
N TRP A 529 -36.56 28.10 -25.23
CA TRP A 529 -36.78 28.95 -24.06
C TRP A 529 -37.93 29.93 -24.24
N PRO A 530 -38.97 29.92 -23.39
CA PRO A 530 -40.12 30.80 -23.54
C PRO A 530 -39.75 32.28 -23.37
N GLU A 531 -40.34 33.14 -24.20
CA GLU A 531 -40.10 34.60 -24.15
C GLU A 531 -40.67 35.26 -22.89
N ASN A 532 -41.74 34.67 -22.34
CA ASN A 532 -42.45 35.20 -21.20
C ASN A 532 -41.84 34.77 -19.83
N TRP A 533 -40.79 33.97 -19.85
CA TRP A 533 -40.13 33.58 -18.60
C TRP A 533 -39.11 34.65 -18.17
N PRO A 534 -39.00 34.93 -16.86
CA PRO A 534 -37.97 35.83 -16.35
C PRO A 534 -36.57 35.28 -16.69
N ASP A 535 -35.66 36.16 -17.11
CA ASP A 535 -34.30 35.77 -17.49
C ASP A 535 -33.53 35.07 -16.37
N VAL A 536 -33.76 35.44 -15.11
CA VAL A 536 -33.16 34.78 -13.97
C VAL A 536 -33.57 33.31 -13.84
N VAL A 537 -34.81 32.96 -14.20
CA VAL A 537 -35.31 31.58 -14.18
C VAL A 537 -34.63 30.76 -15.28
N ILE A 538 -34.54 31.32 -16.48
CA ILE A 538 -33.82 30.68 -17.58
C ILE A 538 -32.37 30.47 -17.23
N LEU A 539 -31.70 31.48 -16.69
CA LEU A 539 -30.29 31.37 -16.26
C LEU A 539 -30.10 30.24 -15.22
N LEU A 540 -30.94 30.19 -14.19
CA LEU A 540 -30.84 29.14 -13.18
C LEU A 540 -31.05 27.73 -13.75
N LEU A 541 -32.01 27.58 -14.68
CA LEU A 541 -32.26 26.30 -15.35
C LEU A 541 -31.10 25.90 -16.25
N VAL A 542 -30.52 26.85 -17.00
CA VAL A 542 -29.33 26.63 -17.83
C VAL A 542 -28.15 26.14 -16.97
N LEU A 543 -27.89 26.83 -15.85
CA LEU A 543 -26.81 26.44 -14.95
C LEU A 543 -27.06 25.05 -14.35
N ALA A 544 -28.31 24.73 -13.99
CA ALA A 544 -28.68 23.41 -13.51
C ALA A 544 -28.50 22.32 -14.57
N LEU A 545 -28.92 22.57 -15.81
CA LEU A 545 -28.74 21.61 -16.91
C LEU A 545 -27.26 21.40 -17.26
N VAL A 546 -26.46 22.47 -17.29
CA VAL A 546 -25.01 22.36 -17.50
C VAL A 546 -24.34 21.61 -16.36
N HIS A 547 -24.76 21.86 -15.11
CA HIS A 547 -24.26 21.14 -13.96
C HIS A 547 -24.58 19.64 -14.03
N LEU A 548 -25.83 19.28 -14.34
CA LEU A 548 -26.25 17.88 -14.53
C LEU A 548 -25.52 17.23 -15.71
N GLY A 549 -25.32 17.97 -16.80
CA GLY A 549 -24.50 17.53 -17.94
C GLY A 549 -23.06 17.25 -17.53
N GLY A 550 -22.43 18.15 -16.77
CA GLY A 550 -21.09 17.97 -16.25
C GLY A 550 -21.00 16.81 -15.26
N TRP A 551 -22.02 16.67 -14.39
CA TRP A 551 -22.10 15.54 -13.48
C TRP A 551 -22.21 14.18 -14.21
N ALA A 552 -23.08 14.06 -15.19
CA ALA A 552 -23.31 12.80 -15.90
C ALA A 552 -22.31 12.62 -17.07
N LEU A 553 -22.35 13.53 -18.07
CA LEU A 553 -21.55 13.39 -19.28
C LEU A 553 -20.07 13.69 -19.04
N GLY A 554 -19.75 14.63 -18.12
CA GLY A 554 -18.38 14.91 -17.75
C GLY A 554 -17.74 13.72 -17.03
N SER A 555 -18.47 13.06 -16.12
CA SER A 555 -18.01 11.84 -15.47
C SER A 555 -17.87 10.68 -16.46
N GLU A 556 -18.81 10.53 -17.38
CA GLU A 556 -18.73 9.52 -18.46
C GLU A 556 -17.53 9.76 -19.38
N ALA A 557 -17.33 11.00 -19.80
CA ALA A 557 -16.17 11.40 -20.60
C ALA A 557 -14.84 11.09 -19.87
N PHE A 558 -14.79 11.32 -18.56
CA PHE A 558 -13.65 10.94 -17.75
C PHE A 558 -13.47 9.41 -17.69
N ALA A 559 -14.54 8.66 -17.47
CA ALA A 559 -14.51 7.20 -17.47
C ALA A 559 -13.99 6.63 -18.80
N LEU A 560 -14.52 7.14 -19.92
CA LEU A 560 -14.06 6.76 -21.25
C LEU A 560 -12.60 7.13 -21.51
N TYR A 561 -12.15 8.29 -21.03
CA TYR A 561 -10.75 8.71 -21.11
C TYR A 561 -9.82 7.74 -20.37
N VAL A 562 -10.18 7.38 -19.14
CA VAL A 562 -9.41 6.42 -18.32
C VAL A 562 -9.36 5.05 -19.00
N LEU A 563 -10.50 4.56 -19.52
CA LEU A 563 -10.56 3.27 -20.23
C LEU A 563 -9.78 3.26 -21.54
N ALA A 564 -9.71 4.40 -22.23
CA ALA A 564 -8.94 4.55 -23.47
C ALA A 564 -7.43 4.71 -23.23
N THR A 565 -6.99 4.85 -21.97
CA THR A 565 -5.57 4.98 -21.62
C THR A 565 -5.02 3.60 -21.27
N PRO A 566 -4.04 3.07 -22.03
CA PRO A 566 -3.64 1.66 -21.92
C PRO A 566 -2.78 1.37 -20.68
N SER A 567 -2.01 2.35 -20.18
CA SER A 567 -1.05 2.16 -19.10
C SER A 567 -0.72 3.48 -18.40
N GLY A 568 -0.01 3.39 -17.29
CA GLY A 568 0.42 4.52 -16.48
C GLY A 568 -0.62 4.95 -15.45
N GLU A 569 -0.32 6.02 -14.73
CA GLU A 569 -1.10 6.51 -13.58
C GLU A 569 -2.60 6.72 -13.89
N VAL A 570 -2.93 7.27 -15.07
CA VAL A 570 -4.32 7.47 -15.48
C VAL A 570 -5.08 6.15 -15.61
N ALA A 571 -4.43 5.10 -16.11
CA ALA A 571 -5.05 3.79 -16.26
C ALA A 571 -5.43 3.17 -14.90
N SER A 572 -4.67 3.45 -13.85
CA SER A 572 -4.97 2.96 -12.50
C SER A 572 -6.24 3.59 -11.90
N TRP A 573 -6.64 4.78 -12.34
CA TRP A 573 -7.83 5.49 -11.84
C TRP A 573 -9.15 4.78 -12.14
N LYS A 574 -9.17 3.82 -13.07
CA LYS A 574 -10.39 3.03 -13.37
C LYS A 574 -10.91 2.28 -12.14
N MET A 575 -10.02 1.74 -11.32
CA MET A 575 -10.39 0.95 -10.15
C MET A 575 -10.67 1.84 -8.93
N SER A 576 -9.87 2.88 -8.70
CA SER A 576 -10.11 3.87 -7.64
C SER A 576 -11.45 4.60 -7.84
N GLY A 577 -11.84 4.88 -9.09
CA GLY A 577 -13.14 5.48 -9.41
C GLY A 577 -14.33 4.58 -9.07
N GLN A 578 -14.16 3.26 -9.15
CA GLN A 578 -15.19 2.28 -8.75
C GLN A 578 -15.28 2.08 -7.24
N ALA A 579 -14.21 2.36 -6.50
CA ALA A 579 -14.13 2.23 -5.05
C ALA A 579 -14.71 0.89 -4.54
N ILE A 580 -14.26 -0.24 -5.12
CA ILE A 580 -14.76 -1.58 -4.77
C ILE A 580 -14.16 -1.97 -3.42
N GLU A 581 -15.01 -2.10 -2.40
CA GLU A 581 -14.61 -2.47 -1.04
C GLU A 581 -14.58 -3.98 -0.81
N ASP A 582 -15.24 -4.77 -1.64
CA ASP A 582 -15.22 -6.23 -1.58
C ASP A 582 -13.87 -6.79 -2.03
N HIS A 583 -13.68 -8.10 -1.92
CA HIS A 583 -12.44 -8.79 -2.27
C HIS A 583 -11.26 -8.34 -1.37
N LYS A 584 -11.34 -8.68 -0.09
CA LYS A 584 -10.32 -8.37 0.91
C LYS A 584 -9.60 -9.61 1.41
N GLY A 585 -8.47 -9.42 2.10
CA GLY A 585 -7.73 -10.55 2.61
C GLY A 585 -6.44 -10.17 3.32
N PHE A 586 -5.75 -11.20 3.77
CA PHE A 586 -4.47 -11.09 4.46
C PHE A 586 -3.70 -12.41 4.34
N LEU A 587 -2.45 -12.39 4.71
CA LEU A 587 -1.63 -13.60 4.77
C LEU A 587 -1.48 -14.03 6.23
N ARG A 588 -1.72 -15.31 6.50
CA ARG A 588 -1.31 -15.94 7.75
C ARG A 588 -0.12 -16.82 7.49
N ILE A 589 0.92 -16.69 8.29
CA ILE A 589 2.23 -17.27 8.03
C ILE A 589 2.65 -18.11 9.23
N HIS A 590 2.94 -19.36 8.99
CA HIS A 590 3.39 -20.32 10.00
C HIS A 590 4.88 -20.58 9.85
N LEU A 591 5.63 -20.32 10.87
CA LEU A 591 7.02 -20.75 11.00
C LEU A 591 7.06 -22.01 11.87
N SER A 592 7.32 -23.13 11.21
CA SER A 592 7.32 -24.45 11.85
C SER A 592 8.60 -24.70 12.69
N PRO A 593 8.59 -25.64 13.63
CA PRO A 593 9.77 -26.07 14.35
C PRO A 593 10.92 -26.53 13.44
N ASP A 594 10.63 -27.08 12.27
CA ASP A 594 11.62 -27.48 11.25
C ASP A 594 12.23 -26.29 10.49
N ALA A 595 11.91 -25.08 10.91
CA ALA A 595 12.34 -23.84 10.29
C ALA A 595 11.88 -23.65 8.83
N ASN A 596 10.79 -24.31 8.43
CA ASN A 596 10.09 -24.02 7.19
C ASN A 596 9.00 -22.98 7.44
N LEU A 597 8.73 -22.15 6.44
CA LEU A 597 7.72 -21.13 6.47
C LEU A 597 6.57 -21.55 5.56
N THR A 598 5.34 -21.49 6.06
CA THR A 598 4.14 -21.78 5.25
C THR A 598 3.25 -20.56 5.24
N VAL A 599 2.92 -20.07 4.05
CA VAL A 599 2.04 -18.90 3.84
C VAL A 599 0.67 -19.38 3.43
N TYR A 600 -0.37 -18.91 4.13
CA TYR A 600 -1.78 -19.16 3.87
C TYR A 600 -2.43 -17.87 3.37
N PRO A 601 -2.69 -17.71 2.07
CA PRO A 601 -3.41 -16.56 1.53
C PRO A 601 -4.90 -16.68 1.83
N LEU A 602 -5.40 -15.86 2.77
CA LEU A 602 -6.77 -15.91 3.29
C LEU A 602 -7.60 -14.76 2.72
N MET A 603 -8.68 -15.09 2.01
CA MET A 603 -9.49 -14.12 1.29
C MET A 603 -10.96 -14.22 1.65
N VAL A 604 -11.64 -13.07 1.58
CA VAL A 604 -13.09 -12.93 1.62
C VAL A 604 -13.58 -12.28 0.34
N ASP A 605 -14.64 -12.80 -0.25
CA ASP A 605 -15.17 -12.25 -1.50
C ASP A 605 -16.03 -11.01 -1.26
N THR A 606 -16.69 -10.93 -0.09
CA THR A 606 -17.53 -9.81 0.33
C THR A 606 -17.18 -9.38 1.75
N VAL A 607 -17.23 -8.06 2.01
CA VAL A 607 -17.01 -7.53 3.36
C VAL A 607 -18.32 -7.44 4.13
N CYS A 608 -18.23 -7.49 5.46
CA CYS A 608 -19.41 -7.26 6.32
C CYS A 608 -19.82 -5.78 6.27
N ARG A 609 -21.12 -5.51 6.16
CA ARG A 609 -21.70 -4.16 6.16
C ARG A 609 -22.77 -3.98 7.22
N ASP A 610 -23.25 -5.08 7.78
CA ASP A 610 -24.35 -5.10 8.74
C ASP A 610 -23.79 -5.22 10.17
N TRP A 611 -23.36 -4.09 10.71
CA TRP A 611 -22.82 -4.01 12.04
C TRP A 611 -23.86 -3.58 13.07
N GLN A 612 -23.89 -4.23 14.21
CA GLN A 612 -24.68 -3.82 15.37
C GLN A 612 -23.80 -3.56 16.59
N LEU A 613 -24.20 -2.61 17.42
CA LEU A 613 -23.53 -2.33 18.67
C LEU A 613 -23.95 -3.39 19.72
N ALA A 614 -23.02 -4.24 20.11
CA ALA A 614 -23.20 -5.16 21.23
C ALA A 614 -22.50 -4.58 22.46
N THR A 615 -23.17 -4.63 23.60
CA THR A 615 -22.62 -4.18 24.89
C THR A 615 -22.49 -5.41 25.79
N ASN A 616 -21.25 -5.74 26.14
CA ASN A 616 -20.91 -6.82 27.06
C ASN A 616 -20.21 -6.23 28.30
N ASP A 617 -19.90 -7.07 29.29
CA ASP A 617 -19.13 -6.67 30.48
C ASP A 617 -17.76 -6.05 30.14
N ASP A 618 -17.19 -6.39 28.97
CA ASP A 618 -15.94 -5.85 28.44
C ASP A 618 -16.08 -4.52 27.68
N GLY A 619 -17.29 -3.98 27.56
CA GLY A 619 -17.60 -2.72 26.87
C GLY A 619 -18.46 -2.87 25.62
N ALA A 620 -18.65 -1.76 24.91
CA ALA A 620 -19.40 -1.72 23.66
C ALA A 620 -18.49 -2.01 22.47
N ARG A 621 -18.88 -2.94 21.60
CA ARG A 621 -18.19 -3.26 20.34
C ARG A 621 -19.18 -3.45 19.19
N LEU A 622 -18.72 -3.22 17.99
CA LEU A 622 -19.49 -3.56 16.79
C LEU A 622 -19.32 -5.06 16.51
N VAL A 623 -20.42 -5.75 16.34
CA VAL A 623 -20.44 -7.16 15.94
C VAL A 623 -21.29 -7.31 14.68
N PRO A 624 -20.95 -8.24 13.78
CA PRO A 624 -21.74 -8.47 12.59
C PRO A 624 -23.10 -9.09 12.95
N LEU A 625 -24.17 -8.64 12.30
CA LEU A 625 -25.53 -9.20 12.49
C LEU A 625 -25.61 -10.66 12.05
N THR A 626 -24.99 -10.99 10.92
CA THR A 626 -25.08 -12.30 10.28
C THR A 626 -23.80 -13.14 10.44
N GLY A 627 -22.84 -12.67 11.25
CA GLY A 627 -21.53 -13.28 11.38
C GLY A 627 -20.50 -12.67 10.42
N LEU A 628 -19.22 -12.92 10.68
CA LEU A 628 -18.15 -12.52 9.77
C LEU A 628 -18.25 -13.32 8.46
N PRO A 629 -17.82 -12.74 7.32
CA PRO A 629 -17.84 -13.44 6.04
C PRO A 629 -16.95 -14.69 6.09
N ALA A 630 -17.34 -15.70 5.30
CA ALA A 630 -16.57 -16.93 5.18
C ALA A 630 -15.19 -16.62 4.58
N VAL A 631 -14.16 -17.09 5.27
CA VAL A 631 -12.77 -17.00 4.80
C VAL A 631 -12.46 -18.28 4.02
N ARG A 632 -11.73 -18.14 2.92
CA ARG A 632 -11.24 -19.27 2.14
C ARG A 632 -9.76 -19.13 1.83
N LEU A 633 -9.09 -20.23 1.56
CA LEU A 633 -7.78 -20.21 0.93
C LEU A 633 -7.91 -19.76 -0.53
N LEU A 634 -7.04 -18.88 -0.97
CA LEU A 634 -6.99 -18.44 -2.37
C LEU A 634 -6.25 -19.46 -3.24
N GLU A 635 -5.20 -20.05 -2.70
CA GLU A 635 -4.39 -21.11 -3.29
C GLU A 635 -3.89 -22.04 -2.18
N GLU A 636 -3.37 -23.21 -2.57
CA GLU A 636 -2.76 -24.15 -1.63
C GLU A 636 -1.65 -23.47 -0.80
N PRO A 637 -1.48 -23.87 0.47
CA PRO A 637 -0.48 -23.31 1.35
C PRO A 637 0.93 -23.34 0.74
N ILE A 638 1.61 -22.20 0.72
CA ILE A 638 2.90 -22.01 0.06
C ILE A 638 4.01 -22.33 1.07
N THR A 639 4.71 -23.43 0.90
CA THR A 639 5.84 -23.79 1.76
C THR A 639 7.14 -23.22 1.21
N ILE A 640 7.92 -22.56 2.07
CA ILE A 640 9.21 -21.93 1.76
C ILE A 640 10.26 -22.49 2.70
N ALA A 641 11.23 -23.21 2.17
CA ALA A 641 12.34 -23.73 2.94
C ALA A 641 13.31 -22.61 3.34
N ARG A 642 13.88 -22.70 4.54
CA ARG A 642 14.90 -21.74 5.00
C ARG A 642 16.13 -21.75 4.09
N LYS A 643 16.58 -22.93 3.68
CA LYS A 643 17.66 -23.05 2.68
C LYS A 643 17.06 -23.01 1.29
N GLY A 644 17.49 -22.06 0.47
CA GLY A 644 17.16 -22.04 -0.93
C GLY A 644 17.86 -23.13 -1.71
N ASN A 645 17.37 -23.43 -2.89
CA ASN A 645 18.14 -24.21 -3.86
C ASN A 645 19.41 -23.40 -4.17
N THR A 646 20.55 -24.03 -3.99
CA THR A 646 21.81 -23.42 -4.44
C THR A 646 21.74 -23.27 -5.96
N PRO A 647 22.01 -22.09 -6.53
CA PRO A 647 21.98 -21.88 -7.98
C PRO A 647 22.98 -22.76 -8.70
#